data_1735c1ea25fa8fdc3150c6dc3b5db353
#
_entry.id   1735c1ea25fa8fdc3150c6dc3b5db353
#
_cell.length_a   1.000
_cell.length_b   1.000
_cell.length_c   1.000
_cell.angle_alpha   90.00
_cell.angle_beta   90.00
_cell.angle_gamma   90.00
#
_symmetry.space_group_name_H-M   'P 1'
#
loop_
_entity.id
_entity.type
_entity.pdbx_description
1 polymer ?
#
loop_
_entity_poly.entity_id
_entity_poly.type
_entity_poly.pdbx_seq_one_letter_code
_entity_poly.pdbx_strand_id
1 'polypeptide(L)'
;MSQNTLSLKVLEAYTRDVGRGVARIDYDSMDSLGASTGDVIEIRGKRRTVAKCLPLYPSDEGKGIIRVDGLVRNNAGIAIGDTVIVKKIKAVPAEKVIVAPLEAIPPIDERYLADALESVPLIKGDNVMVPYFGGRLTFQVIGVTPAADAVLVTQKTIFHIAEKGETLRGVPQVTYEDIGGLKEEIQKVREMIELPLRHPEIFEKLGIEAPKGVLLYGPPGTGKTLLAKAVANESNAHFISISGPEIMSKFYGESEARLREIFKEAKEKAPSIIFIDEIDSIAPKREEVTGEVERRVVSQLLSLMDGLEARGKVIVIAATNRPNAIDPALRRPGRFDREIEIKVPDKRGRLEILQIHTRNMPLDTDVDQDRIAGVTHGFVGADLEYLCKEAAMKCLRRVLPELNLEDEKLSPEVLNKLIVTMSDFENAVKEVMPSAMREVYLESPDIPWSAIGGLEEVKRELQEAVEWPLRYPDLYAKLGHTMPKGVLMHGPSGTGKTLLAKAVATESEANFISVRGPELLSKWVGESERGIREIFRRARQAAPCVVFFDEIDSIAPTRGMGGDSMVTERVVSQLLTELDGIQSLSGVVVIAATNRADMIDPALLRPGRFDKIVFVQMPDKAARQRILEIHAKDKPMGPEVDFVKVAEITEGFSGADTSAVANTAVSLVLHEYLAKYPTPEEAAKHASEARVMMRHFEEAVRKIKTQREGKPAEKAVPYYR
;
A
#
# COMPACT_ATOMS: atom_id res chain seq x y z
N MET A 1 1.28 -2.96 54.76
CA MET A 1 0.76 -3.74 53.66
C MET A 1 1.79 -3.68 52.54
N SER A 2 2.43 -4.81 52.22
CA SER A 2 3.39 -4.89 51.11
C SER A 2 2.66 -4.53 49.82
N GLN A 3 3.11 -3.46 49.15
CA GLN A 3 2.54 -3.10 47.85
C GLN A 3 2.96 -4.23 46.88
N ASN A 4 1.98 -4.99 46.35
CA ASN A 4 2.22 -6.01 45.34
C ASN A 4 2.82 -5.33 44.09
N THR A 5 4.05 -5.68 43.75
CA THR A 5 4.73 -5.23 42.53
C THR A 5 4.93 -6.45 41.62
N LEU A 6 4.73 -6.28 40.34
CA LEU A 6 4.90 -7.32 39.33
C LEU A 6 5.88 -6.88 38.27
N SER A 7 6.67 -7.82 37.76
CA SER A 7 7.64 -7.56 36.68
C SER A 7 7.09 -8.11 35.37
N LEU A 8 6.88 -7.25 34.36
CA LEU A 8 6.28 -7.62 33.08
C LEU A 8 7.16 -7.17 31.92
N LYS A 9 7.11 -7.94 30.81
CA LYS A 9 7.84 -7.62 29.59
C LYS A 9 7.00 -6.70 28.70
N VAL A 10 7.60 -5.62 28.21
CA VAL A 10 6.94 -4.58 27.41
C VAL A 10 6.75 -5.03 25.97
N LEU A 11 5.54 -4.90 25.45
CA LEU A 11 5.20 -5.03 24.03
C LEU A 11 4.41 -3.82 23.52
N GLU A 12 4.26 -3.75 22.21
CA GLU A 12 3.50 -2.69 21.52
C GLU A 12 2.03 -2.72 21.89
N ALA A 13 1.41 -1.54 21.98
CA ALA A 13 -0.04 -1.43 22.17
C ALA A 13 -0.81 -1.94 20.95
N TYR A 14 -2.05 -2.33 21.18
CA TYR A 14 -2.97 -2.53 20.05
C TYR A 14 -3.32 -1.16 19.44
N THR A 15 -3.51 -1.12 18.12
CA THR A 15 -3.79 0.11 17.36
C THR A 15 -4.90 0.98 17.97
N ARG A 16 -5.91 0.37 18.56
CA ARG A 16 -7.06 1.07 19.18
C ARG A 16 -6.74 1.76 20.51
N ASP A 17 -5.66 1.36 21.17
CA ASP A 17 -5.30 1.86 22.52
C ASP A 17 -4.29 3.02 22.47
N VAL A 18 -3.69 3.28 21.32
CA VAL A 18 -2.64 4.31 21.13
C VAL A 18 -3.18 5.71 21.40
N GLY A 19 -2.48 6.47 22.24
CA GLY A 19 -2.81 7.84 22.62
C GLY A 19 -3.89 7.95 23.72
N ARG A 20 -4.36 6.83 24.28
CA ARG A 20 -5.41 6.80 25.30
C ARG A 20 -4.90 6.63 26.73
N GLY A 21 -3.60 6.58 26.94
CA GLY A 21 -3.00 6.35 28.26
C GLY A 21 -3.39 5.00 28.87
N VAL A 22 -3.46 3.94 28.03
CA VAL A 22 -3.89 2.60 28.41
C VAL A 22 -2.69 1.66 28.49
N ALA A 23 -2.68 0.79 29.49
CA ALA A 23 -1.78 -0.35 29.61
C ALA A 23 -2.61 -1.62 29.74
N ARG A 24 -2.33 -2.63 28.92
CA ARG A 24 -3.00 -3.94 29.01
C ARG A 24 -2.09 -4.99 29.61
N ILE A 25 -2.61 -5.70 30.60
CA ILE A 25 -1.98 -6.83 31.27
C ILE A 25 -2.95 -8.02 31.35
N ASP A 26 -2.45 -9.23 31.58
CA ASP A 26 -3.29 -10.41 31.73
C ASP A 26 -4.09 -10.39 33.04
N TYR A 27 -5.15 -11.18 33.10
CA TYR A 27 -6.03 -11.27 34.30
C TYR A 27 -5.26 -11.74 35.53
N ASP A 28 -4.36 -12.70 35.39
CA ASP A 28 -3.55 -13.22 36.49
C ASP A 28 -2.65 -12.15 37.10
N SER A 29 -2.08 -11.29 36.23
CA SER A 29 -1.30 -10.14 36.63
C SER A 29 -2.17 -9.07 37.32
N MET A 30 -3.40 -8.83 36.82
CA MET A 30 -4.35 -7.91 37.45
C MET A 30 -4.73 -8.37 38.83
N ASP A 31 -5.05 -9.66 39.02
CA ASP A 31 -5.38 -10.25 40.31
C ASP A 31 -4.20 -10.18 41.28
N SER A 32 -2.99 -10.47 40.81
CA SER A 32 -1.76 -10.39 41.61
C SER A 32 -1.49 -8.95 42.11
N LEU A 33 -1.82 -7.94 41.32
CA LEU A 33 -1.73 -6.53 41.66
C LEU A 33 -2.93 -6.02 42.49
N GLY A 34 -3.98 -6.82 42.58
CA GLY A 34 -5.28 -6.38 43.14
C GLY A 34 -5.90 -5.24 42.32
N ALA A 35 -5.67 -5.23 41.01
CA ALA A 35 -6.17 -4.21 40.08
C ALA A 35 -7.40 -4.71 39.34
N SER A 36 -8.38 -3.86 39.16
CA SER A 36 -9.58 -4.10 38.34
C SER A 36 -9.49 -3.33 37.02
N THR A 37 -10.32 -3.73 36.05
CA THR A 37 -10.43 -3.01 34.77
C THR A 37 -10.80 -1.54 35.01
N GLY A 38 -9.95 -0.63 34.51
CA GLY A 38 -10.13 0.81 34.66
C GLY A 38 -9.34 1.42 35.82
N ASP A 39 -8.73 0.63 36.69
CA ASP A 39 -7.83 1.13 37.72
C ASP A 39 -6.55 1.74 37.11
N VAL A 40 -5.89 2.61 37.88
CA VAL A 40 -4.63 3.22 37.46
C VAL A 40 -3.46 2.42 38.01
N ILE A 41 -2.51 2.13 37.13
CA ILE A 41 -1.28 1.45 37.45
C ILE A 41 -0.07 2.37 37.18
N GLU A 42 0.92 2.30 38.04
CA GLU A 42 2.22 2.92 37.87
C GLU A 42 3.11 1.95 37.09
N ILE A 43 3.79 2.46 36.10
CA ILE A 43 4.79 1.76 35.29
C ILE A 43 6.13 2.40 35.58
N ARG A 44 7.05 1.64 36.11
CA ARG A 44 8.40 2.11 36.48
C ARG A 44 9.45 1.45 35.60
N GLY A 45 10.00 2.22 34.69
CA GLY A 45 11.21 1.92 33.93
C GLY A 45 12.38 2.78 34.43
N LYS A 46 13.09 3.46 33.50
CA LYS A 46 14.09 4.50 33.86
C LYS A 46 13.42 5.74 34.44
N ARG A 47 12.19 6.00 34.08
CA ARG A 47 11.31 7.03 34.62
C ARG A 47 10.02 6.40 35.12
N ARG A 48 9.20 7.18 35.78
CA ARG A 48 7.90 6.77 36.31
C ARG A 48 6.82 7.38 35.45
N THR A 49 5.81 6.60 35.07
CA THR A 49 4.59 7.07 34.44
C THR A 49 3.38 6.28 34.90
N VAL A 50 2.19 6.66 34.47
CA VAL A 50 0.93 6.02 34.86
C VAL A 50 0.09 5.72 33.62
N ALA A 51 -0.73 4.66 33.73
CA ALA A 51 -1.66 4.28 32.67
C ALA A 51 -2.90 3.63 33.26
N LYS A 52 -4.00 3.62 32.51
CA LYS A 52 -5.25 2.94 32.85
C LYS A 52 -5.10 1.45 32.52
N CYS A 53 -5.38 0.60 33.50
CA CYS A 53 -5.28 -0.85 33.38
C CYS A 53 -6.48 -1.42 32.62
N LEU A 54 -6.23 -2.20 31.57
CA LEU A 54 -7.22 -2.98 30.84
C LEU A 54 -6.71 -4.42 30.64
N PRO A 55 -7.60 -5.41 30.46
CA PRO A 55 -7.18 -6.78 30.18
C PRO A 55 -6.62 -6.95 28.77
N LEU A 56 -5.67 -7.89 28.60
CA LEU A 56 -5.19 -8.35 27.31
C LEU A 56 -6.31 -9.05 26.51
N TYR A 57 -6.11 -9.16 25.21
CA TYR A 57 -6.96 -10.01 24.40
C TYR A 57 -6.59 -11.50 24.61
N PRO A 58 -7.53 -12.45 24.40
CA PRO A 58 -7.30 -13.88 24.67
C PRO A 58 -6.06 -14.48 24.00
N SER A 59 -5.63 -13.95 22.87
CA SER A 59 -4.43 -14.40 22.14
C SER A 59 -3.12 -14.14 22.89
N ASP A 60 -3.12 -13.22 23.85
CA ASP A 60 -1.93 -12.78 24.57
C ASP A 60 -1.97 -13.09 26.08
N GLU A 61 -3.02 -13.72 26.56
CA GLU A 61 -3.18 -14.16 27.94
C GLU A 61 -2.05 -15.12 28.37
N GLY A 62 -1.61 -15.00 29.63
CA GLY A 62 -0.65 -15.89 30.27
C GLY A 62 0.81 -15.72 29.81
N LYS A 63 1.13 -14.68 29.02
CA LYS A 63 2.49 -14.47 28.51
C LYS A 63 3.38 -13.60 29.43
N GLY A 64 2.84 -13.07 30.54
CA GLY A 64 3.56 -12.17 31.44
C GLY A 64 4.04 -10.89 30.79
N ILE A 65 3.19 -10.28 29.95
CA ILE A 65 3.50 -9.11 29.17
C ILE A 65 2.62 -7.91 29.54
N ILE A 66 3.13 -6.72 29.25
CA ILE A 66 2.37 -5.48 29.30
C ILE A 66 2.41 -4.81 27.94
N ARG A 67 1.26 -4.44 27.42
CA ARG A 67 1.15 -3.69 26.17
C ARG A 67 0.89 -2.22 26.44
N VAL A 68 1.79 -1.37 25.99
CA VAL A 68 1.74 0.08 26.15
C VAL A 68 2.17 0.77 24.85
N ASP A 69 1.59 1.94 24.59
CA ASP A 69 1.90 2.72 23.41
C ASP A 69 3.25 3.44 23.48
N GLY A 70 3.71 3.98 22.36
CA GLY A 70 5.00 4.69 22.27
C GLY A 70 5.08 5.89 23.20
N LEU A 71 3.97 6.56 23.48
CA LEU A 71 3.93 7.72 24.38
C LEU A 71 4.20 7.30 25.84
N VAL A 72 3.49 6.27 26.30
CA VAL A 72 3.71 5.70 27.66
C VAL A 72 5.12 5.11 27.78
N ARG A 73 5.62 4.44 26.73
CA ARG A 73 7.01 3.94 26.71
C ARG A 73 8.01 5.08 26.84
N ASN A 74 7.81 6.16 26.09
CA ASN A 74 8.68 7.34 26.17
C ASN A 74 8.63 7.97 27.56
N ASN A 75 7.44 8.14 28.14
CA ASN A 75 7.27 8.68 29.49
C ASN A 75 8.00 7.82 30.54
N ALA A 76 7.92 6.50 30.45
CA ALA A 76 8.62 5.57 31.33
C ALA A 76 10.13 5.42 31.02
N GLY A 77 10.59 5.88 29.86
CA GLY A 77 11.96 5.70 29.39
C GLY A 77 12.32 4.25 29.13
N ILE A 78 11.40 3.50 28.53
CA ILE A 78 11.49 2.06 28.24
C ILE A 78 11.29 1.79 26.76
N ALA A 79 11.73 0.62 26.34
CA ALA A 79 11.53 0.14 24.97
C ALA A 79 10.78 -1.18 24.94
N ILE A 80 10.40 -1.58 23.74
CA ILE A 80 9.79 -2.89 23.48
C ILE A 80 10.82 -3.98 23.80
N GLY A 81 10.37 -4.95 24.60
CA GLY A 81 11.22 -6.05 25.08
C GLY A 81 11.86 -5.81 26.45
N ASP A 82 11.88 -4.56 26.96
CA ASP A 82 12.34 -4.25 28.31
C ASP A 82 11.40 -4.85 29.36
N THR A 83 11.93 -5.02 30.56
CA THR A 83 11.16 -5.46 31.73
C THR A 83 10.86 -4.27 32.62
N VAL A 84 9.59 -4.12 33.01
CA VAL A 84 9.13 -3.01 33.87
C VAL A 84 8.50 -3.52 35.14
N ILE A 85 8.56 -2.69 36.17
CA ILE A 85 7.89 -2.94 37.44
C ILE A 85 6.55 -2.21 37.42
N VAL A 86 5.48 -2.95 37.66
CA VAL A 86 4.10 -2.42 37.69
C VAL A 86 3.54 -2.54 39.08
N LYS A 87 2.81 -1.52 39.53
CA LYS A 87 2.04 -1.55 40.78
C LYS A 87 0.73 -0.76 40.64
N LYS A 88 -0.29 -1.17 41.40
CA LYS A 88 -1.53 -0.39 41.49
C LYS A 88 -1.32 0.87 42.34
N ILE A 89 -1.86 2.01 41.85
CA ILE A 89 -1.90 3.27 42.57
C ILE A 89 -3.30 3.86 42.57
N LYS A 90 -3.57 4.77 43.53
CA LYS A 90 -4.83 5.52 43.55
C LYS A 90 -4.61 6.86 42.82
N ALA A 91 -5.41 7.12 41.80
CA ALA A 91 -5.48 8.43 41.18
C ALA A 91 -6.59 9.27 41.82
N VAL A 92 -6.35 10.58 41.93
CA VAL A 92 -7.30 11.55 42.46
C VAL A 92 -7.82 12.40 41.29
N PRO A 93 -9.09 12.80 41.25
CA PRO A 93 -9.56 13.70 40.21
C PRO A 93 -8.71 14.97 40.12
N ALA A 94 -8.32 15.36 38.92
CA ALA A 94 -7.54 16.57 38.68
C ALA A 94 -8.46 17.80 38.74
N GLU A 95 -8.10 18.79 39.55
CA GLU A 95 -8.77 20.11 39.59
C GLU A 95 -8.12 21.02 38.53
N LYS A 96 -6.78 21.06 38.48
CA LYS A 96 -6.03 21.92 37.57
C LYS A 96 -4.81 21.19 37.04
N VAL A 97 -4.58 21.30 35.73
CA VAL A 97 -3.40 20.76 35.05
C VAL A 97 -2.73 21.89 34.25
N ILE A 98 -1.42 22.07 34.45
CA ILE A 98 -0.62 23.03 33.71
C ILE A 98 0.19 22.26 32.68
N VAL A 99 0.01 22.59 31.41
CA VAL A 99 0.69 21.96 30.28
C VAL A 99 1.48 22.99 29.48
N ALA A 100 2.61 22.56 28.93
CA ALA A 100 3.38 23.37 27.99
C ALA A 100 3.45 22.68 26.64
N PRO A 101 3.21 23.40 25.53
CA PRO A 101 3.37 22.86 24.21
C PRO A 101 4.85 22.60 23.92
N LEU A 102 5.16 21.48 23.28
CA LEU A 102 6.51 21.12 22.84
C LEU A 102 6.83 21.70 21.45
N GLU A 103 5.81 22.14 20.72
CA GLU A 103 5.89 22.75 19.39
C GLU A 103 5.07 24.03 19.34
N ALA A 104 5.25 24.83 18.27
CA ALA A 104 4.38 25.97 18.03
C ALA A 104 2.96 25.47 17.75
N ILE A 105 2.01 25.88 18.59
CA ILE A 105 0.61 25.48 18.48
C ILE A 105 -0.26 26.63 17.97
N PRO A 106 -1.32 26.36 17.20
CA PRO A 106 -2.37 27.33 16.93
C PRO A 106 -3.11 27.68 18.24
N PRO A 107 -3.86 28.79 18.28
CA PRO A 107 -4.69 29.12 19.45
C PRO A 107 -5.72 28.01 19.67
N ILE A 108 -5.67 27.39 20.87
CA ILE A 108 -6.54 26.28 21.28
C ILE A 108 -7.34 26.69 22.49
N ASP A 109 -8.63 26.33 22.51
CA ASP A 109 -9.47 26.47 23.70
C ASP A 109 -9.01 25.45 24.77
N GLU A 110 -8.70 25.93 25.96
CA GLU A 110 -8.26 25.07 27.08
C GLU A 110 -9.32 24.01 27.46
N ARG A 111 -10.61 24.26 27.19
CA ARG A 111 -11.70 23.28 27.39
C ARG A 111 -11.59 22.07 26.50
N TYR A 112 -11.09 22.25 25.26
CA TYR A 112 -10.86 21.15 24.33
C TYR A 112 -9.85 20.12 24.88
N LEU A 113 -8.84 20.59 25.66
CA LEU A 113 -7.88 19.69 26.30
C LEU A 113 -8.52 18.81 27.37
N ALA A 114 -9.49 19.33 28.11
CA ALA A 114 -10.22 18.57 29.11
C ALA A 114 -11.07 17.45 28.48
N ASP A 115 -11.75 17.76 27.38
CA ASP A 115 -12.56 16.78 26.65
C ASP A 115 -11.70 15.71 25.96
N ALA A 116 -10.63 16.12 25.30
CA ALA A 116 -9.73 15.21 24.58
C ALA A 116 -8.93 14.28 25.48
N LEU A 117 -8.64 14.68 26.71
CA LEU A 117 -7.87 13.91 27.70
C LEU A 117 -8.77 13.32 28.81
N GLU A 118 -10.09 13.33 28.65
CA GLU A 118 -11.01 12.78 29.64
C GLU A 118 -10.64 11.34 30.01
N SER A 119 -10.62 11.04 31.29
CA SER A 119 -10.27 9.71 31.84
C SER A 119 -8.82 9.26 31.61
N VAL A 120 -7.92 10.15 31.20
CA VAL A 120 -6.49 9.86 31.09
C VAL A 120 -5.81 10.13 32.45
N PRO A 121 -5.05 9.17 33.01
CA PRO A 121 -4.26 9.41 34.21
C PRO A 121 -2.98 10.15 33.84
N LEU A 122 -2.57 11.13 34.71
CA LEU A 122 -1.42 11.98 34.47
C LEU A 122 -0.55 12.11 35.71
N ILE A 123 0.75 12.27 35.48
CA ILE A 123 1.70 12.74 36.50
C ILE A 123 2.51 13.92 35.98
N LYS A 124 3.11 14.68 36.90
CA LYS A 124 4.02 15.76 36.51
C LYS A 124 5.22 15.20 35.75
N GLY A 125 5.57 15.79 34.62
CA GLY A 125 6.66 15.40 33.74
C GLY A 125 6.29 14.51 32.60
N ASP A 126 5.06 13.95 32.57
CA ASP A 126 4.57 13.14 31.45
C ASP A 126 4.30 14.02 30.22
N ASN A 127 4.50 13.44 29.06
CA ASN A 127 4.04 13.98 27.80
C ASN A 127 2.63 13.43 27.51
N VAL A 128 1.77 14.28 27.01
CA VAL A 128 0.40 13.91 26.59
C VAL A 128 0.16 14.35 25.16
N MET A 129 -0.62 13.57 24.44
CA MET A 129 -0.91 13.79 23.04
C MET A 129 -2.40 14.06 22.88
N VAL A 130 -2.75 15.13 22.18
CA VAL A 130 -4.12 15.54 21.93
C VAL A 130 -4.35 15.56 20.43
N PRO A 131 -5.38 14.86 19.92
CA PRO A 131 -5.77 14.95 18.52
C PRO A 131 -6.26 16.37 18.21
N TYR A 132 -5.84 16.95 17.07
CA TYR A 132 -6.25 18.29 16.67
C TYR A 132 -6.27 18.42 15.15
N PHE A 133 -7.43 18.68 14.55
CA PHE A 133 -7.64 18.88 13.10
C PHE A 133 -6.84 17.94 12.18
N GLY A 134 -6.95 16.62 12.37
CA GLY A 134 -6.26 15.60 11.58
C GLY A 134 -4.78 15.42 11.89
N GLY A 135 -4.25 16.18 12.86
CA GLY A 135 -2.89 16.04 13.42
C GLY A 135 -2.92 15.68 14.90
N ARG A 136 -1.77 15.77 15.53
CA ARG A 136 -1.59 15.55 16.97
C ARG A 136 -0.73 16.66 17.53
N LEU A 137 -1.14 17.17 18.67
CA LEU A 137 -0.37 18.16 19.42
C LEU A 137 0.15 17.51 20.70
N THR A 138 1.42 17.73 20.97
CA THR A 138 2.07 17.13 22.14
C THR A 138 2.35 18.21 23.18
N PHE A 139 1.93 17.94 24.41
CA PHE A 139 2.13 18.82 25.56
C PHE A 139 2.88 18.08 26.65
N GLN A 140 3.68 18.80 27.42
CA GLN A 140 4.28 18.31 28.64
C GLN A 140 3.49 18.79 29.85
N VAL A 141 3.21 17.88 30.78
CA VAL A 141 2.56 18.20 32.06
C VAL A 141 3.61 18.81 33.00
N ILE A 142 3.50 20.14 33.24
CA ILE A 142 4.41 20.88 34.15
C ILE A 142 3.92 20.82 35.57
N GLY A 143 2.62 20.83 35.81
CA GLY A 143 2.06 20.83 37.13
C GLY A 143 0.68 20.21 37.18
N VAL A 144 0.35 19.58 38.31
CA VAL A 144 -0.96 18.99 38.60
C VAL A 144 -1.46 19.42 39.96
N THR A 145 -2.77 19.67 40.07
CA THR A 145 -3.41 19.99 41.35
C THR A 145 -4.64 19.07 41.50
N PRO A 146 -4.84 18.36 42.63
CA PRO A 146 -3.96 18.33 43.82
C PRO A 146 -2.63 17.66 43.58
N ALA A 147 -1.63 17.94 44.42
CA ALA A 147 -0.33 17.27 44.40
C ALA A 147 -0.52 15.83 44.91
N ALA A 148 -0.73 14.89 44.01
CA ALA A 148 -0.94 13.47 44.30
C ALA A 148 0.01 12.61 43.44
N ASP A 149 0.12 11.33 43.81
CA ASP A 149 0.93 10.35 43.07
C ASP A 149 0.50 10.18 41.61
N ALA A 150 -0.79 10.33 41.32
CA ALA A 150 -1.37 10.42 39.98
C ALA A 150 -2.70 11.19 40.07
N VAL A 151 -3.04 11.91 39.00
CA VAL A 151 -4.31 12.58 38.84
C VAL A 151 -5.05 12.02 37.63
N LEU A 152 -6.38 12.00 37.70
CA LEU A 152 -7.27 11.57 36.61
C LEU A 152 -7.97 12.78 36.04
N VAL A 153 -7.88 13.00 34.75
CA VAL A 153 -8.58 14.09 34.05
C VAL A 153 -10.07 13.82 34.04
N THR A 154 -10.86 14.84 34.35
CA THR A 154 -12.31 14.82 34.32
C THR A 154 -12.85 16.02 33.53
N GLN A 155 -14.09 16.02 33.13
CA GLN A 155 -14.73 17.17 32.47
C GLN A 155 -14.65 18.48 33.25
N LYS A 156 -14.42 18.42 34.57
CA LYS A 156 -14.28 19.59 35.44
C LYS A 156 -12.84 20.08 35.59
N THR A 157 -11.88 19.36 34.99
CA THR A 157 -10.47 19.70 35.10
C THR A 157 -10.16 20.96 34.29
N ILE A 158 -9.51 21.93 34.93
CA ILE A 158 -9.12 23.18 34.28
C ILE A 158 -7.69 23.02 33.74
N PHE A 159 -7.53 23.17 32.45
CA PHE A 159 -6.20 23.21 31.84
C PHE A 159 -5.70 24.64 31.75
N HIS A 160 -4.38 24.80 31.92
CA HIS A 160 -3.67 26.04 31.65
C HIS A 160 -2.50 25.75 30.73
N ILE A 161 -2.40 26.48 29.62
CA ILE A 161 -1.30 26.39 28.68
C ILE A 161 -0.26 27.43 29.05
N ALA A 162 0.93 26.97 29.46
CA ALA A 162 2.07 27.85 29.76
C ALA A 162 2.76 28.29 28.46
N GLU A 163 3.24 29.54 28.40
CA GLU A 163 3.85 30.11 27.19
C GLU A 163 5.15 29.44 26.73
N LYS A 164 5.90 28.78 27.63
CA LYS A 164 7.10 27.98 27.31
C LYS A 164 7.31 26.87 28.34
N GLY A 165 7.38 25.61 27.86
CA GLY A 165 8.00 24.51 28.61
C GLY A 165 9.53 24.53 28.49
N GLU A 166 10.21 23.92 29.43
CA GLU A 166 11.62 23.57 29.22
C GLU A 166 11.69 22.71 27.97
N THR A 167 12.47 23.13 26.97
CA THR A 167 12.70 22.40 25.73
C THR A 167 13.38 21.07 26.05
N LEU A 168 12.58 20.08 26.42
CA LEU A 168 13.02 18.70 26.34
C LEU A 168 13.18 18.38 24.85
N ARG A 169 14.36 17.87 24.49
CA ARG A 169 14.75 17.42 23.16
C ARG A 169 13.59 16.70 22.51
N GLY A 170 13.22 17.10 21.30
CA GLY A 170 12.08 16.74 20.49
C GLY A 170 11.42 15.40 20.86
N VAL A 171 10.15 15.51 21.31
CA VAL A 171 9.34 14.32 21.52
C VAL A 171 9.18 13.67 20.16
N PRO A 172 9.47 12.41 20.05
CA PRO A 172 9.34 11.69 18.80
C PRO A 172 7.86 11.65 18.40
N GLN A 173 7.58 12.21 17.24
CA GLN A 173 6.21 12.30 16.70
C GLN A 173 5.71 10.99 16.09
N VAL A 174 6.62 10.05 15.76
CA VAL A 174 6.33 8.82 15.03
C VAL A 174 6.82 7.61 15.80
N THR A 175 5.93 6.65 16.02
CA THR A 175 6.22 5.36 16.65
C THR A 175 5.99 4.21 15.67
N TYR A 176 6.37 2.98 16.01
CA TYR A 176 6.08 1.82 15.17
C TYR A 176 4.58 1.56 15.02
N GLU A 177 3.77 1.96 15.99
CA GLU A 177 2.30 1.86 15.92
C GLU A 177 1.65 2.80 14.88
N ASP A 178 2.42 3.73 14.34
CA ASP A 178 1.99 4.63 13.26
C ASP A 178 2.35 4.08 11.88
N ILE A 179 2.93 2.87 11.82
CA ILE A 179 3.34 2.19 10.59
C ILE A 179 2.54 0.91 10.42
N GLY A 180 1.77 0.80 9.34
CA GLY A 180 1.02 -0.40 8.97
C GLY A 180 1.68 -1.17 7.83
N GLY A 181 1.50 -2.49 7.81
CA GLY A 181 1.89 -3.35 6.69
C GLY A 181 3.38 -3.62 6.52
N LEU A 182 4.24 -3.22 7.47
CA LEU A 182 5.70 -3.38 7.38
C LEU A 182 6.30 -4.16 8.57
N LYS A 183 5.59 -5.15 9.09
CA LYS A 183 6.03 -5.87 10.31
C LYS A 183 7.38 -6.57 10.15
N GLU A 184 7.61 -7.23 9.01
CA GLU A 184 8.88 -7.92 8.75
C GLU A 184 10.03 -6.92 8.56
N GLU A 185 9.77 -5.82 7.85
CA GLU A 185 10.74 -4.77 7.62
C GLU A 185 11.10 -4.05 8.92
N ILE A 186 10.12 -3.76 9.77
CA ILE A 186 10.34 -3.19 11.11
C ILE A 186 11.22 -4.12 11.94
N GLN A 187 10.96 -5.43 11.93
CA GLN A 187 11.78 -6.39 12.67
C GLN A 187 13.22 -6.41 12.16
N LYS A 188 13.44 -6.43 10.84
CA LYS A 188 14.78 -6.35 10.24
C LYS A 188 15.51 -5.06 10.62
N VAL A 189 14.81 -3.93 10.57
CA VAL A 189 15.36 -2.62 10.94
C VAL A 189 15.72 -2.56 12.42
N ARG A 190 14.89 -3.13 13.31
CA ARG A 190 15.19 -3.24 14.74
C ARG A 190 16.46 -4.05 14.99
N GLU A 191 16.61 -5.19 14.34
CA GLU A 191 17.80 -6.04 14.48
C GLU A 191 19.06 -5.35 13.95
N MET A 192 18.97 -4.58 12.86
CA MET A 192 20.12 -3.98 12.19
C MET A 192 20.49 -2.58 12.72
N ILE A 193 19.56 -1.85 13.31
CA ILE A 193 19.77 -0.45 13.73
C ILE A 193 19.57 -0.28 15.24
N GLU A 194 18.39 -0.68 15.75
CA GLU A 194 18.04 -0.46 17.15
C GLU A 194 18.94 -1.28 18.08
N LEU A 195 19.13 -2.55 17.78
CA LEU A 195 19.91 -3.47 18.60
C LEU A 195 21.40 -3.04 18.73
N PRO A 196 22.12 -2.68 17.64
CA PRO A 196 23.49 -2.19 17.74
C PRO A 196 23.65 -0.88 18.50
N LEU A 197 22.67 0.04 18.39
CA LEU A 197 22.71 1.32 19.11
C LEU A 197 22.45 1.15 20.60
N ARG A 198 21.63 0.18 21.00
CA ARG A 198 21.25 -0.06 22.40
C ARG A 198 22.19 -1.03 23.11
N HIS A 199 22.59 -2.08 22.42
CA HIS A 199 23.32 -3.23 22.96
C HIS A 199 24.56 -3.56 22.11
N PRO A 200 25.51 -2.64 21.97
CA PRO A 200 26.74 -2.89 21.20
C PRO A 200 27.54 -4.07 21.75
N GLU A 201 27.42 -4.35 23.04
CA GLU A 201 28.09 -5.47 23.75
C GLU A 201 27.72 -6.84 23.17
N ILE A 202 26.54 -7.00 22.57
CA ILE A 202 26.12 -8.27 21.94
C ILE A 202 26.96 -8.52 20.69
N PHE A 203 27.18 -7.48 19.88
CA PHE A 203 27.96 -7.55 18.65
C PHE A 203 29.45 -7.81 18.93
N GLU A 204 29.99 -7.16 19.96
CA GLU A 204 31.36 -7.39 20.43
C GLU A 204 31.55 -8.85 20.90
N LYS A 205 30.58 -9.37 21.67
CA LYS A 205 30.66 -10.76 22.18
C LYS A 205 30.56 -11.81 21.07
N LEU A 206 29.81 -11.51 19.98
CA LEU A 206 29.68 -12.38 18.82
C LEU A 206 30.83 -12.19 17.82
N GLY A 207 31.68 -11.18 17.99
CA GLY A 207 32.78 -10.88 17.07
C GLY A 207 32.32 -10.39 15.71
N ILE A 208 31.13 -9.81 15.61
CA ILE A 208 30.57 -9.24 14.38
C ILE A 208 30.54 -7.72 14.44
N GLU A 209 30.81 -7.08 13.30
CA GLU A 209 30.69 -5.63 13.20
C GLU A 209 29.23 -5.20 13.02
N ALA A 210 28.82 -4.16 13.74
CA ALA A 210 27.52 -3.53 13.55
C ALA A 210 27.46 -2.86 12.16
N PRO A 211 26.32 -2.91 11.46
CA PRO A 211 26.18 -2.25 10.17
C PRO A 211 26.33 -0.73 10.32
N LYS A 212 27.12 -0.11 9.44
CA LYS A 212 27.34 1.34 9.41
C LYS A 212 26.25 2.09 8.65
N GLY A 213 25.66 1.40 7.67
CA GLY A 213 24.62 1.99 6.84
C GLY A 213 23.56 0.98 6.40
N VAL A 214 22.32 1.47 6.32
CA VAL A 214 21.16 0.70 5.84
C VAL A 214 20.52 1.47 4.70
N LEU A 215 20.30 0.81 3.57
CA LEU A 215 19.60 1.37 2.41
C LEU A 215 18.16 0.88 2.38
N LEU A 216 17.21 1.81 2.52
CA LEU A 216 15.79 1.57 2.32
C LEU A 216 15.43 1.88 0.87
N TYR A 217 14.85 0.94 0.14
CA TYR A 217 14.44 1.21 -1.24
C TYR A 217 13.05 0.63 -1.53
N GLY A 218 12.36 1.23 -2.48
CA GLY A 218 11.00 0.83 -2.87
C GLY A 218 10.22 1.96 -3.51
N PRO A 219 8.95 1.73 -3.90
CA PRO A 219 8.12 2.75 -4.52
C PRO A 219 7.95 4.00 -3.64
N PRO A 220 7.68 5.18 -4.24
CA PRO A 220 7.38 6.39 -3.47
C PRO A 220 6.11 6.19 -2.64
N GLY A 221 6.01 6.87 -1.49
CA GLY A 221 4.82 6.81 -0.64
C GLY A 221 4.64 5.53 0.19
N THR A 222 5.61 4.60 0.18
CA THR A 222 5.56 3.35 0.97
C THR A 222 6.01 3.49 2.43
N GLY A 223 6.37 4.69 2.89
CA GLY A 223 6.68 4.96 4.30
C GLY A 223 8.16 4.86 4.68
N LYS A 224 9.12 4.89 3.74
CA LYS A 224 10.57 4.82 4.02
C LYS A 224 11.04 5.86 5.03
N THR A 225 10.67 7.12 4.82
CA THR A 225 11.00 8.25 5.71
C THR A 225 10.32 8.11 7.07
N LEU A 226 9.07 7.61 7.09
CA LEU A 226 8.31 7.36 8.31
C LEU A 226 8.99 6.28 9.17
N LEU A 227 9.44 5.19 8.53
CA LEU A 227 10.14 4.10 9.18
C LEU A 227 11.45 4.58 9.81
N ALA A 228 12.25 5.39 9.11
CA ALA A 228 13.48 5.94 9.63
C ALA A 228 13.25 6.83 10.88
N LYS A 229 12.21 7.66 10.86
CA LYS A 229 11.81 8.48 12.01
C LYS A 229 11.38 7.63 13.20
N ALA A 230 10.56 6.60 12.97
CA ALA A 230 10.10 5.70 14.03
C ALA A 230 11.27 4.95 14.70
N VAL A 231 12.22 4.47 13.90
CA VAL A 231 13.43 3.79 14.42
C VAL A 231 14.26 4.72 15.28
N ALA A 232 14.49 5.95 14.84
CA ALA A 232 15.25 6.93 15.59
C ALA A 232 14.60 7.26 16.94
N ASN A 233 13.28 7.37 16.92
CA ASN A 233 12.48 7.55 18.10
C ASN A 233 12.62 6.38 19.08
N GLU A 234 12.32 5.18 18.64
CA GLU A 234 12.33 3.99 19.48
C GLU A 234 13.76 3.65 20.01
N SER A 235 14.79 3.98 19.24
CA SER A 235 16.19 3.83 19.69
C SER A 235 16.68 4.95 20.60
N ASN A 236 15.88 6.00 20.80
CA ASN A 236 16.26 7.19 21.58
C ASN A 236 17.53 7.89 21.03
N ALA A 237 17.75 7.79 19.72
CA ALA A 237 18.89 8.36 19.02
C ALA A 237 18.60 9.78 18.51
N HIS A 238 19.65 10.61 18.47
CA HIS A 238 19.54 11.92 17.83
C HIS A 238 19.33 11.75 16.32
N PHE A 239 18.26 12.34 15.78
CA PHE A 239 17.88 12.18 14.37
C PHE A 239 18.24 13.42 13.55
N ILE A 240 19.05 13.23 12.53
CA ILE A 240 19.41 14.27 11.56
C ILE A 240 18.89 13.84 10.20
N SER A 241 17.92 14.59 9.66
CA SER A 241 17.36 14.32 8.33
C SER A 241 17.95 15.27 7.30
N ILE A 242 18.29 14.71 6.14
CA ILE A 242 18.89 15.43 5.02
C ILE A 242 18.12 15.03 3.77
N SER A 243 17.64 16.01 3.02
CA SER A 243 17.11 15.79 1.68
C SER A 243 18.22 15.91 0.63
N GLY A 244 18.30 14.95 -0.29
CA GLY A 244 19.32 14.96 -1.33
C GLY A 244 19.35 16.25 -2.14
N PRO A 245 18.23 16.75 -2.67
CA PRO A 245 18.17 18.02 -3.40
C PRO A 245 18.62 19.24 -2.59
N GLU A 246 18.41 19.26 -1.27
CA GLU A 246 18.84 20.38 -0.43
C GLU A 246 20.37 20.52 -0.36
N ILE A 247 21.09 19.42 -0.43
CA ILE A 247 22.56 19.47 -0.47
C ILE A 247 23.04 19.96 -1.82
N MET A 248 22.37 19.54 -2.91
CA MET A 248 22.80 19.85 -4.26
C MET A 248 22.40 21.27 -4.73
N SER A 249 21.46 21.93 -4.07
CA SER A 249 20.94 23.24 -4.47
C SER A 249 21.78 24.44 -4.04
N LYS A 250 22.82 24.25 -3.22
CA LYS A 250 23.65 25.35 -2.68
C LYS A 250 25.03 25.40 -3.33
N PHE A 251 25.55 26.62 -3.45
CA PHE A 251 26.77 27.05 -4.15
C PHE A 251 27.99 26.12 -4.06
N TYR A 252 28.88 26.25 -5.04
CA TYR A 252 30.14 25.52 -5.20
C TYR A 252 30.95 25.42 -3.89
N GLY A 253 31.23 24.19 -3.41
CA GLY A 253 32.04 23.94 -2.20
C GLY A 253 31.29 23.89 -0.88
N GLU A 254 30.07 24.40 -0.77
CA GLU A 254 29.26 24.36 0.47
C GLU A 254 28.68 22.98 0.75
N SER A 255 28.34 22.20 -0.30
CA SER A 255 27.75 20.87 -0.19
C SER A 255 28.65 19.87 0.55
N GLU A 256 29.96 19.89 0.25
CA GLU A 256 30.94 19.01 0.93
C GLU A 256 31.18 19.45 2.39
N ALA A 257 31.20 20.76 2.65
CA ALA A 257 31.34 21.31 3.99
C ALA A 257 30.13 20.96 4.86
N ARG A 258 28.94 21.08 4.31
CA ARG A 258 27.69 20.74 5.00
C ARG A 258 27.62 19.26 5.37
N LEU A 259 27.99 18.34 4.47
CA LEU A 259 28.08 16.92 4.79
C LEU A 259 29.06 16.65 5.95
N ARG A 260 30.25 17.28 5.93
CA ARG A 260 31.22 17.13 7.03
C ARG A 260 30.67 17.64 8.35
N GLU A 261 29.97 18.77 8.35
CA GLU A 261 29.35 19.35 9.55
C GLU A 261 28.30 18.41 10.15
N ILE A 262 27.44 17.82 9.30
CA ILE A 262 26.39 16.89 9.72
C ILE A 262 26.98 15.61 10.33
N PHE A 263 27.99 15.02 9.70
CA PHE A 263 28.66 13.84 10.26
C PHE A 263 29.43 14.16 11.55
N LYS A 264 29.94 15.36 11.69
CA LYS A 264 30.57 15.83 12.91
C LYS A 264 29.54 16.01 14.03
N GLU A 265 28.40 16.68 13.73
CA GLU A 265 27.29 16.83 14.67
C GLU A 265 26.79 15.49 15.17
N ALA A 266 26.62 14.53 14.24
CA ALA A 266 26.15 13.18 14.56
C ALA A 266 27.11 12.45 15.51
N LYS A 267 28.44 12.61 15.34
CA LYS A 267 29.45 12.05 16.25
C LYS A 267 29.41 12.69 17.63
N GLU A 268 29.24 14.01 17.70
CA GLU A 268 29.18 14.76 18.95
C GLU A 268 27.92 14.43 19.77
N LYS A 269 26.80 14.17 19.10
CA LYS A 269 25.51 13.87 19.74
C LYS A 269 25.16 12.38 19.75
N ALA A 270 26.13 11.49 19.65
CA ALA A 270 25.90 10.06 19.67
C ALA A 270 25.18 9.57 20.95
N PRO A 271 24.26 8.59 20.91
CA PRO A 271 23.86 7.81 19.73
C PRO A 271 23.01 8.61 18.73
N SER A 272 23.32 8.50 17.43
CA SER A 272 22.67 9.29 16.41
C SER A 272 22.38 8.50 15.13
N ILE A 273 21.34 8.91 14.42
CA ILE A 273 20.95 8.39 13.11
C ILE A 273 20.96 9.55 12.11
N ILE A 274 21.74 9.39 11.04
CA ILE A 274 21.72 10.29 9.88
C ILE A 274 20.79 9.67 8.85
N PHE A 275 19.72 10.36 8.50
CA PHE A 275 18.80 9.93 7.46
C PHE A 275 19.02 10.76 6.18
N ILE A 276 19.31 10.08 5.08
CA ILE A 276 19.51 10.70 3.76
C ILE A 276 18.37 10.28 2.86
N ASP A 277 17.44 11.19 2.61
CA ASP A 277 16.35 10.95 1.67
C ASP A 277 16.79 11.25 0.24
N GLU A 278 16.25 10.51 -0.73
CA GLU A 278 16.58 10.64 -2.15
C GLU A 278 18.10 10.61 -2.42
N ILE A 279 18.79 9.60 -1.86
CA ILE A 279 20.25 9.48 -1.99
C ILE A 279 20.72 9.39 -3.44
N ASP A 280 19.86 8.92 -4.35
CA ASP A 280 20.13 8.88 -5.78
C ASP A 280 20.35 10.27 -6.40
N SER A 281 19.85 11.33 -5.78
CA SER A 281 20.14 12.72 -6.20
C SER A 281 21.54 13.19 -5.80
N ILE A 282 22.11 12.65 -4.69
CA ILE A 282 23.44 13.01 -4.20
C ILE A 282 24.50 12.12 -4.82
N ALA A 283 24.19 10.85 -5.01
CA ALA A 283 25.16 9.82 -5.38
C ALA A 283 24.68 8.97 -6.58
N PRO A 284 24.43 9.60 -7.74
CA PRO A 284 24.08 8.89 -8.96
C PRO A 284 25.27 8.08 -9.50
N LYS A 285 25.00 7.13 -10.39
CA LYS A 285 26.05 6.35 -11.07
C LYS A 285 27.01 7.24 -11.81
N ARG A 286 28.31 6.95 -11.74
CA ARG A 286 29.37 7.73 -12.39
C ARG A 286 29.21 7.87 -13.88
N GLU A 287 28.55 6.91 -14.54
CA GLU A 287 28.27 6.91 -15.97
C GLU A 287 27.19 7.92 -16.38
N GLU A 288 26.28 8.25 -15.46
CA GLU A 288 25.18 9.19 -15.66
C GLU A 288 25.52 10.63 -15.26
N VAL A 289 26.72 10.84 -14.66
CA VAL A 289 27.15 12.13 -14.10
C VAL A 289 28.07 12.86 -15.02
N THR A 290 27.66 14.01 -15.52
CA THR A 290 28.48 14.93 -16.32
C THR A 290 29.16 16.02 -15.49
N GLY A 291 28.76 16.23 -14.22
CA GLY A 291 29.23 17.31 -13.34
C GLY A 291 30.41 16.91 -12.42
N GLU A 292 31.42 17.79 -12.30
CA GLU A 292 32.54 17.61 -11.34
C GLU A 292 32.10 17.72 -9.89
N VAL A 293 31.08 18.55 -9.59
CA VAL A 293 30.56 18.79 -8.24
C VAL A 293 29.95 17.51 -7.66
N GLU A 294 29.11 16.86 -8.43
CA GLU A 294 28.45 15.61 -8.02
C GLU A 294 29.47 14.51 -7.70
N ARG A 295 30.52 14.37 -8.52
CA ARG A 295 31.60 13.39 -8.28
C ARG A 295 32.34 13.66 -6.97
N ARG A 296 32.54 14.91 -6.59
CA ARG A 296 33.20 15.32 -5.35
C ARG A 296 32.33 15.02 -4.13
N VAL A 297 31.03 15.33 -4.23
CA VAL A 297 30.06 15.06 -3.16
C VAL A 297 29.98 13.55 -2.89
N VAL A 298 29.92 12.72 -3.95
CA VAL A 298 29.95 11.25 -3.83
C VAL A 298 31.24 10.78 -3.15
N SER A 299 32.40 11.30 -3.58
CA SER A 299 33.69 10.93 -3.01
C SER A 299 33.79 11.36 -1.54
N GLN A 300 33.25 12.52 -1.19
CA GLN A 300 33.19 12.99 0.20
C GLN A 300 32.29 12.10 1.05
N LEU A 301 31.10 11.72 0.56
CA LEU A 301 30.20 10.82 1.27
C LEU A 301 30.84 9.45 1.51
N LEU A 302 31.52 8.89 0.49
CA LEU A 302 32.26 7.63 0.61
C LEU A 302 33.33 7.73 1.71
N SER A 303 34.12 8.80 1.72
CA SER A 303 35.16 9.03 2.73
C SER A 303 34.58 9.19 4.14
N LEU A 304 33.44 9.87 4.27
CA LEU A 304 32.75 10.04 5.56
C LEU A 304 32.18 8.73 6.10
N MET A 305 31.61 7.89 5.20
CA MET A 305 31.12 6.55 5.56
C MET A 305 32.28 5.63 6.01
N ASP A 306 33.39 5.64 5.27
CA ASP A 306 34.58 4.85 5.63
C ASP A 306 35.19 5.32 6.97
N GLY A 307 35.07 6.61 7.29
CA GLY A 307 35.51 7.20 8.53
C GLY A 307 34.59 7.02 9.75
N LEU A 308 33.47 6.27 9.59
CA LEU A 308 32.66 5.86 10.72
C LEU A 308 33.31 4.65 11.40
N GLU A 309 33.54 4.75 12.69
CA GLU A 309 34.07 3.65 13.48
C GLU A 309 33.03 2.54 13.65
N ALA A 310 33.48 1.28 13.63
CA ALA A 310 32.62 0.13 13.87
C ALA A 310 31.97 0.13 15.29
N ARG A 311 32.56 0.85 16.21
CA ARG A 311 32.03 1.10 17.58
C ARG A 311 31.30 2.44 17.70
N GLY A 312 31.26 3.23 16.62
CA GLY A 312 30.58 4.52 16.61
C GLY A 312 29.08 4.32 16.74
N LYS A 313 28.47 4.99 17.74
CA LYS A 313 26.99 4.99 17.92
C LYS A 313 26.32 5.88 16.87
N VAL A 314 26.79 5.84 15.62
CA VAL A 314 26.26 6.60 14.49
C VAL A 314 25.93 5.62 13.36
N ILE A 315 24.69 5.58 12.95
CA ILE A 315 24.22 4.77 11.83
C ILE A 315 23.64 5.69 10.76
N VAL A 316 23.94 5.39 9.50
CA VAL A 316 23.39 6.13 8.35
C VAL A 316 22.27 5.32 7.71
N ILE A 317 21.09 5.90 7.61
CA ILE A 317 19.97 5.33 6.87
C ILE A 317 19.79 6.13 5.58
N ALA A 318 19.84 5.49 4.45
CA ALA A 318 19.53 6.15 3.18
C ALA A 318 18.23 5.62 2.58
N ALA A 319 17.47 6.48 1.93
CA ALA A 319 16.26 6.10 1.21
C ALA A 319 16.35 6.47 -0.27
N THR A 320 15.83 5.60 -1.13
CA THR A 320 15.73 5.84 -2.57
C THR A 320 14.51 5.15 -3.18
N ASN A 321 13.97 5.74 -4.24
CA ASN A 321 12.99 5.08 -5.11
C ASN A 321 13.69 4.34 -6.27
N ARG A 322 14.99 4.59 -6.51
CA ARG A 322 15.77 4.10 -7.65
C ARG A 322 17.07 3.43 -7.23
N PRO A 323 17.04 2.21 -6.64
CA PRO A 323 18.25 1.56 -6.11
C PRO A 323 19.32 1.32 -7.21
N ASN A 324 18.90 1.21 -8.46
CA ASN A 324 19.81 1.01 -9.60
C ASN A 324 20.49 2.31 -10.09
N ALA A 325 20.04 3.48 -9.63
CA ALA A 325 20.65 4.77 -9.97
C ALA A 325 21.82 5.14 -9.06
N ILE A 326 21.98 4.47 -7.92
CA ILE A 326 23.03 4.75 -6.93
C ILE A 326 24.39 4.20 -7.39
N ASP A 327 25.49 4.94 -7.10
CA ASP A 327 26.86 4.48 -7.33
C ASP A 327 27.09 3.14 -6.61
N PRO A 328 27.50 2.07 -7.32
CA PRO A 328 27.76 0.75 -6.75
C PRO A 328 28.81 0.76 -5.62
N ALA A 329 29.69 1.78 -5.57
CA ALA A 329 30.67 1.92 -4.50
C ALA A 329 30.05 2.16 -3.13
N LEU A 330 28.86 2.77 -3.05
CA LEU A 330 28.12 2.96 -1.80
C LEU A 330 27.48 1.67 -1.28
N ARG A 331 27.20 0.71 -2.14
CA ARG A 331 26.54 -0.58 -1.83
C ARG A 331 27.53 -1.69 -1.48
N ARG A 332 28.80 -1.32 -1.19
CA ARG A 332 29.84 -2.27 -0.77
C ARG A 332 29.85 -2.47 0.75
N PRO A 333 30.32 -3.65 1.22
CA PRO A 333 30.50 -3.90 2.65
C PRO A 333 31.27 -2.76 3.35
N GLY A 334 30.84 -2.41 4.57
CA GLY A 334 31.39 -1.30 5.34
C GLY A 334 30.75 0.07 5.07
N ARG A 335 29.79 0.15 4.14
CA ARG A 335 29.03 1.37 3.82
C ARG A 335 27.52 1.07 3.94
N PHE A 336 26.73 1.06 2.83
CA PHE A 336 25.36 0.54 2.83
C PHE A 336 25.39 -0.96 2.52
N ASP A 337 25.83 -1.74 3.49
CA ASP A 337 25.97 -3.18 3.40
C ASP A 337 24.69 -3.95 3.68
N ARG A 338 23.67 -3.26 4.11
CA ARG A 338 22.33 -3.81 4.34
C ARG A 338 21.29 -3.06 3.51
N GLU A 339 20.51 -3.82 2.76
CA GLU A 339 19.45 -3.30 1.91
C GLU A 339 18.12 -3.90 2.34
N ILE A 340 17.10 -3.04 2.50
CA ILE A 340 15.75 -3.45 2.88
C ILE A 340 14.79 -2.91 1.83
N GLU A 341 14.10 -3.82 1.17
CA GLU A 341 13.06 -3.49 0.20
C GLU A 341 11.75 -3.20 0.94
N ILE A 342 11.20 -2.01 0.72
CA ILE A 342 9.87 -1.62 1.20
C ILE A 342 8.89 -1.81 0.06
N LYS A 343 8.05 -2.83 0.17
CA LYS A 343 7.09 -3.22 -0.87
C LYS A 343 5.80 -2.41 -0.81
N VAL A 344 5.00 -2.52 -1.87
CA VAL A 344 3.60 -2.06 -1.85
C VAL A 344 2.82 -2.94 -0.86
N PRO A 345 1.97 -2.35 0.02
CA PRO A 345 1.26 -3.12 1.02
C PRO A 345 0.26 -4.10 0.40
N ASP A 346 0.22 -5.32 0.93
CA ASP A 346 -0.81 -6.31 0.64
C ASP A 346 -2.18 -5.89 1.23
N LYS A 347 -3.24 -6.66 1.03
CA LYS A 347 -4.57 -6.36 1.56
C LYS A 347 -4.55 -6.14 3.07
N ARG A 348 -3.82 -6.99 3.81
CA ARG A 348 -3.70 -6.90 5.26
C ARG A 348 -2.95 -5.64 5.69
N GLY A 349 -1.87 -5.32 4.99
CA GLY A 349 -1.11 -4.09 5.22
C GLY A 349 -1.93 -2.84 4.94
N ARG A 350 -2.74 -2.84 3.86
CA ARG A 350 -3.66 -1.72 3.57
C ARG A 350 -4.72 -1.55 4.66
N LEU A 351 -5.26 -2.65 5.18
CA LEU A 351 -6.20 -2.59 6.30
C LEU A 351 -5.55 -1.97 7.56
N GLU A 352 -4.33 -2.38 7.91
CA GLU A 352 -3.58 -1.80 9.04
C GLU A 352 -3.34 -0.30 8.84
N ILE A 353 -2.95 0.13 7.62
CA ILE A 353 -2.74 1.55 7.28
C ILE A 353 -4.06 2.34 7.39
N LEU A 354 -5.17 1.81 6.87
CA LEU A 354 -6.49 2.43 7.00
C LEU A 354 -6.87 2.60 8.47
N GLN A 355 -6.70 1.58 9.31
CA GLN A 355 -6.96 1.65 10.74
C GLN A 355 -6.13 2.73 11.44
N ILE A 356 -4.88 2.94 11.01
CA ILE A 356 -4.02 3.99 11.55
C ILE A 356 -4.55 5.38 11.18
N HIS A 357 -4.85 5.61 9.90
CA HIS A 357 -5.27 6.94 9.43
C HIS A 357 -6.72 7.29 9.82
N THR A 358 -7.56 6.29 10.09
CA THR A 358 -8.94 6.50 10.55
C THR A 358 -9.10 6.50 12.08
N ARG A 359 -8.02 6.31 12.83
CA ARG A 359 -8.05 6.17 14.31
C ARG A 359 -8.79 7.30 15.02
N ASN A 360 -8.63 8.54 14.54
CA ASN A 360 -9.24 9.74 15.12
C ASN A 360 -10.39 10.29 14.27
N MET A 361 -10.88 9.52 13.30
CA MET A 361 -11.94 9.93 12.40
C MET A 361 -13.29 9.44 12.94
N PRO A 362 -14.32 10.27 13.00
CA PRO A 362 -15.66 9.84 13.38
C PRO A 362 -16.27 9.00 12.25
N LEU A 363 -16.13 7.68 12.34
CA LEU A 363 -16.66 6.73 11.37
C LEU A 363 -18.05 6.27 11.77
N ASP A 364 -18.92 6.10 10.79
CA ASP A 364 -20.20 5.41 10.97
C ASP A 364 -19.98 3.89 11.14
N THR A 365 -20.98 3.22 11.69
CA THR A 365 -20.97 1.75 11.87
C THR A 365 -21.06 0.99 10.56
N ASP A 366 -21.45 1.63 9.46
CA ASP A 366 -21.56 1.07 8.11
C ASP A 366 -20.19 0.93 7.42
N VAL A 367 -19.13 1.60 7.93
CA VAL A 367 -17.81 1.62 7.29
C VAL A 367 -17.07 0.30 7.48
N ASP A 368 -16.99 -0.47 6.40
CA ASP A 368 -16.23 -1.71 6.31
C ASP A 368 -14.82 -1.45 5.75
N GLN A 369 -13.84 -1.31 6.65
CA GLN A 369 -12.45 -1.08 6.29
C GLN A 369 -11.79 -2.26 5.55
N ASP A 370 -12.24 -3.51 5.78
CA ASP A 370 -11.72 -4.68 5.06
C ASP A 370 -12.17 -4.67 3.60
N ARG A 371 -13.41 -4.25 3.34
CA ARG A 371 -13.92 -4.02 1.98
C ARG A 371 -13.16 -2.91 1.28
N ILE A 372 -12.88 -1.79 1.97
CA ILE A 372 -12.06 -0.69 1.40
C ILE A 372 -10.66 -1.19 1.08
N ALA A 373 -10.02 -1.94 1.98
CA ALA A 373 -8.72 -2.56 1.72
C ALA A 373 -8.75 -3.55 0.54
N GLY A 374 -9.88 -4.22 0.32
CA GLY A 374 -10.11 -5.11 -0.83
C GLY A 374 -10.10 -4.38 -2.17
N VAL A 375 -10.72 -3.20 -2.26
CA VAL A 375 -10.86 -2.45 -3.53
C VAL A 375 -9.69 -1.51 -3.83
N THR A 376 -8.83 -1.20 -2.85
CA THR A 376 -7.69 -0.29 -2.99
C THR A 376 -6.41 -0.98 -3.45
N HIS A 377 -6.49 -1.84 -4.47
CA HIS A 377 -5.32 -2.52 -5.03
C HIS A 377 -4.27 -1.52 -5.54
N GLY A 378 -2.98 -1.79 -5.26
CA GLY A 378 -1.88 -0.94 -5.71
C GLY A 378 -1.75 0.40 -4.99
N PHE A 379 -2.58 0.69 -3.98
CA PHE A 379 -2.44 1.87 -3.15
C PHE A 379 -1.26 1.70 -2.19
N VAL A 380 -0.42 2.73 -2.11
CA VAL A 380 0.65 2.83 -1.11
C VAL A 380 0.16 3.58 0.13
N GLY A 381 0.97 3.66 1.18
CA GLY A 381 0.60 4.32 2.43
C GLY A 381 0.12 5.77 2.23
N ALA A 382 0.83 6.54 1.41
CA ALA A 382 0.45 7.92 1.09
C ALA A 382 -0.88 8.04 0.35
N ASP A 383 -1.22 7.08 -0.52
CA ASP A 383 -2.50 7.08 -1.23
C ASP A 383 -3.66 6.78 -0.28
N LEU A 384 -3.47 5.84 0.66
CA LEU A 384 -4.46 5.49 1.68
C LEU A 384 -4.68 6.63 2.67
N GLU A 385 -3.62 7.34 3.05
CA GLU A 385 -3.72 8.58 3.83
C GLU A 385 -4.54 9.63 3.09
N TYR A 386 -4.23 9.85 1.80
CA TYR A 386 -4.97 10.78 0.96
C TYR A 386 -6.43 10.36 0.77
N LEU A 387 -6.70 9.06 0.60
CA LEU A 387 -8.05 8.51 0.54
C LEU A 387 -8.87 8.83 1.80
N CYS A 388 -8.29 8.64 2.99
CA CYS A 388 -8.95 8.98 4.25
C CYS A 388 -9.24 10.48 4.35
N LYS A 389 -8.31 11.34 3.93
CA LYS A 389 -8.50 12.79 3.87
C LYS A 389 -9.61 13.18 2.90
N GLU A 390 -9.64 12.57 1.70
CA GLU A 390 -10.68 12.87 0.72
C GLU A 390 -12.07 12.37 1.18
N ALA A 391 -12.16 11.21 1.82
CA ALA A 391 -13.42 10.74 2.42
C ALA A 391 -13.94 11.71 3.49
N ALA A 392 -13.06 12.26 4.34
CA ALA A 392 -13.42 13.30 5.30
C ALA A 392 -13.87 14.59 4.61
N MET A 393 -13.24 14.98 3.50
CA MET A 393 -13.65 16.14 2.71
C MET A 393 -14.99 15.91 2.01
N LYS A 394 -15.31 14.69 1.57
CA LYS A 394 -16.65 14.35 1.05
C LYS A 394 -17.73 14.48 2.13
N CYS A 395 -17.46 13.96 3.33
CA CYS A 395 -18.33 14.16 4.49
C CYS A 395 -18.56 15.65 4.76
N LEU A 396 -17.50 16.46 4.80
CA LEU A 396 -17.61 17.91 4.98
C LEU A 396 -18.46 18.56 3.90
N ARG A 397 -18.21 18.26 2.63
CA ARG A 397 -19.01 18.80 1.49
C ARG A 397 -20.48 18.42 1.56
N ARG A 398 -20.80 17.23 2.11
CA ARG A 398 -22.18 16.78 2.30
C ARG A 398 -22.91 17.58 3.37
N VAL A 399 -22.21 17.96 4.42
CA VAL A 399 -22.78 18.72 5.55
C VAL A 399 -22.71 20.24 5.32
N LEU A 400 -21.81 20.71 4.45
CA LEU A 400 -21.58 22.13 4.17
C LEU A 400 -22.85 22.96 3.86
N PRO A 401 -23.85 22.47 3.10
CA PRO A 401 -25.11 23.23 2.86
C PRO A 401 -25.94 23.50 4.11
N GLU A 402 -25.74 22.72 5.17
CA GLU A 402 -26.43 22.87 6.46
C GLU A 402 -25.64 23.78 7.42
N LEU A 403 -24.41 24.18 7.05
CA LEU A 403 -23.53 25.02 7.83
C LEU A 403 -23.79 26.49 7.55
N ASN A 404 -24.17 27.25 8.59
CA ASN A 404 -24.20 28.70 8.52
C ASN A 404 -22.79 29.24 8.79
N LEU A 405 -22.03 29.52 7.71
CA LEU A 405 -20.64 29.96 7.79
C LEU A 405 -20.45 31.37 8.39
N GLU A 406 -21.54 32.09 8.63
CA GLU A 406 -21.51 33.41 9.24
C GLU A 406 -21.49 33.36 10.80
N ASP A 407 -21.76 32.19 11.39
CA ASP A 407 -21.74 32.01 12.83
C ASP A 407 -20.30 31.82 13.34
N GLU A 408 -19.84 32.66 14.27
CA GLU A 408 -18.51 32.53 14.90
C GLU A 408 -18.27 31.19 15.62
N LYS A 409 -19.34 30.46 15.97
CA LYS A 409 -19.28 29.13 16.60
C LYS A 409 -20.28 28.18 15.99
N LEU A 410 -19.79 27.04 15.48
CA LEU A 410 -20.62 25.95 15.00
C LEU A 410 -21.40 25.32 16.17
N SER A 411 -22.68 25.03 15.99
CA SER A 411 -23.50 24.39 17.03
C SER A 411 -23.01 22.92 17.24
N PRO A 412 -23.08 22.40 18.47
CA PRO A 412 -22.73 21.00 18.77
C PRO A 412 -23.52 19.98 17.93
N GLU A 413 -24.78 20.34 17.57
CA GLU A 413 -25.65 19.49 16.74
C GLU A 413 -25.09 19.28 15.32
N VAL A 414 -24.45 20.29 14.75
CA VAL A 414 -23.84 20.24 13.44
C VAL A 414 -22.53 19.46 13.49
N LEU A 415 -21.73 19.64 14.53
CA LEU A 415 -20.51 18.86 14.74
C LEU A 415 -20.79 17.35 14.87
N ASN A 416 -21.90 16.99 15.52
CA ASN A 416 -22.33 15.60 15.66
C ASN A 416 -22.81 14.96 14.33
N LYS A 417 -23.11 15.76 13.30
CA LYS A 417 -23.46 15.28 11.95
C LYS A 417 -22.23 14.98 11.09
N LEU A 418 -21.04 15.41 11.49
CA LEU A 418 -19.79 15.14 10.78
C LEU A 418 -19.33 13.70 11.04
N ILE A 419 -20.06 12.73 10.49
CA ILE A 419 -19.77 11.31 10.57
C ILE A 419 -19.48 10.81 9.14
N VAL A 420 -18.31 10.21 8.95
CA VAL A 420 -17.87 9.67 7.65
C VAL A 420 -18.52 8.31 7.41
N THR A 421 -19.23 8.20 6.30
CA THR A 421 -19.98 6.99 5.91
C THR A 421 -19.23 6.16 4.85
N MET A 422 -19.68 4.91 4.62
CA MET A 422 -19.12 4.08 3.55
C MET A 422 -19.25 4.73 2.16
N SER A 423 -20.37 5.44 1.90
CA SER A 423 -20.58 6.18 0.65
C SER A 423 -19.52 7.27 0.41
N ASP A 424 -19.06 7.95 1.48
CA ASP A 424 -18.00 8.96 1.37
C ASP A 424 -16.69 8.31 0.91
N PHE A 425 -16.35 7.11 1.45
CA PHE A 425 -15.19 6.33 1.01
C PHE A 425 -15.33 5.81 -0.42
N GLU A 426 -16.47 5.25 -0.80
CA GLU A 426 -16.69 4.75 -2.16
C GLU A 426 -16.55 5.86 -3.21
N ASN A 427 -17.02 7.06 -2.90
CA ASN A 427 -16.85 8.22 -3.77
C ASN A 427 -15.41 8.72 -3.80
N ALA A 428 -14.70 8.69 -2.67
CA ALA A 428 -13.29 9.06 -2.60
C ALA A 428 -12.40 8.09 -3.40
N VAL A 429 -12.65 6.78 -3.33
CA VAL A 429 -11.91 5.76 -4.10
C VAL A 429 -11.98 6.02 -5.60
N LYS A 430 -13.09 6.54 -6.12
CA LYS A 430 -13.25 6.86 -7.56
C LYS A 430 -12.38 8.04 -8.01
N GLU A 431 -12.00 8.93 -7.10
CA GLU A 431 -11.21 10.14 -7.42
C GLU A 431 -9.72 9.96 -7.15
N VAL A 432 -9.36 9.11 -6.19
CA VAL A 432 -7.96 8.87 -5.80
C VAL A 432 -7.32 7.84 -6.73
N MET A 433 -6.33 8.26 -7.51
CA MET A 433 -5.54 7.36 -8.35
C MET A 433 -4.32 6.85 -7.60
N PRO A 434 -4.05 5.53 -7.59
CA PRO A 434 -2.88 4.94 -6.93
C PRO A 434 -1.56 5.51 -7.47
N SER A 435 -0.65 5.89 -6.57
CA SER A 435 0.66 6.44 -6.96
C SER A 435 1.56 5.40 -7.62
N ALA A 436 1.45 4.13 -7.23
CA ALA A 436 2.15 3.03 -7.88
C ALA A 436 1.73 2.85 -9.34
N MET A 437 0.56 3.36 -9.73
CA MET A 437 0.02 3.28 -11.10
C MET A 437 0.45 4.44 -12.01
N ARG A 438 0.93 5.57 -11.47
CA ARG A 438 1.23 6.78 -12.29
C ARG A 438 2.38 6.57 -13.28
N GLU A 439 3.26 5.62 -13.05
CA GLU A 439 4.44 5.39 -13.90
C GLU A 439 4.36 4.14 -14.79
N VAL A 440 3.44 3.19 -14.54
CA VAL A 440 3.10 2.05 -15.42
C VAL A 440 1.62 1.77 -15.25
N TYR A 441 0.95 1.39 -16.33
CA TYR A 441 -0.45 0.96 -16.33
C TYR A 441 -0.66 -0.31 -15.50
N LEU A 442 -0.65 -0.19 -14.15
CA LEU A 442 -1.22 -1.17 -13.27
C LEU A 442 -2.74 -1.00 -13.37
N GLU A 443 -3.39 -1.92 -14.01
CA GLU A 443 -4.84 -1.98 -14.05
C GLU A 443 -5.31 -2.77 -12.82
N SER A 444 -6.37 -2.32 -12.15
CA SER A 444 -7.16 -3.15 -11.23
C SER A 444 -8.43 -3.52 -11.97
N PRO A 445 -8.45 -4.62 -12.72
CA PRO A 445 -9.64 -5.02 -13.42
C PRO A 445 -10.70 -5.45 -12.40
N ASP A 446 -11.94 -5.02 -12.61
CA ASP A 446 -13.11 -5.46 -11.82
C ASP A 446 -14.00 -6.31 -12.71
N ILE A 447 -13.50 -7.46 -13.11
CA ILE A 447 -14.18 -8.38 -14.02
C ILE A 447 -14.29 -9.76 -13.35
N PRO A 448 -15.44 -10.10 -12.74
CA PRO A 448 -15.63 -11.42 -12.15
C PRO A 448 -15.82 -12.50 -13.23
N TRP A 449 -15.59 -13.77 -12.86
CA TRP A 449 -15.84 -14.90 -13.76
C TRP A 449 -17.27 -14.94 -14.33
N SER A 450 -18.24 -14.39 -13.60
CA SER A 450 -19.64 -14.30 -14.03
C SER A 450 -19.85 -13.37 -15.23
N ALA A 451 -18.93 -12.45 -15.49
CA ALA A 451 -18.95 -11.55 -16.65
C ALA A 451 -18.49 -12.24 -17.95
N ILE A 452 -17.99 -13.48 -17.88
CA ILE A 452 -17.53 -14.25 -19.04
C ILE A 452 -18.52 -15.36 -19.33
N GLY A 453 -19.13 -15.32 -20.52
CA GLY A 453 -20.09 -16.33 -20.97
C GLY A 453 -19.40 -17.56 -21.59
N GLY A 454 -19.62 -18.75 -21.03
CA GLY A 454 -19.02 -20.00 -21.48
C GLY A 454 -17.55 -20.17 -21.09
N LEU A 455 -16.82 -21.02 -21.83
CA LEU A 455 -15.40 -21.32 -21.63
C LEU A 455 -15.09 -21.95 -20.24
N GLU A 456 -16.00 -22.77 -19.71
CA GLU A 456 -15.89 -23.32 -18.35
C GLU A 456 -14.62 -24.18 -18.14
N GLU A 457 -14.19 -24.89 -19.17
CA GLU A 457 -12.97 -25.69 -19.14
C GLU A 457 -11.72 -24.78 -19.06
N VAL A 458 -11.69 -23.74 -19.90
CA VAL A 458 -10.61 -22.73 -19.90
C VAL A 458 -10.56 -21.97 -18.58
N LYS A 459 -11.71 -21.60 -18.01
CA LYS A 459 -11.77 -20.95 -16.68
C LYS A 459 -11.16 -21.84 -15.61
N ARG A 460 -11.53 -23.12 -15.57
CA ARG A 460 -11.00 -24.09 -14.60
C ARG A 460 -9.49 -24.27 -14.77
N GLU A 461 -8.98 -24.39 -15.99
CA GLU A 461 -7.53 -24.48 -16.24
C GLU A 461 -6.77 -23.25 -15.75
N LEU A 462 -7.35 -22.06 -15.93
CA LEU A 462 -6.73 -20.80 -15.44
C LEU A 462 -6.83 -20.66 -13.92
N GLN A 463 -7.91 -21.12 -13.31
CA GLN A 463 -8.05 -21.17 -11.86
C GLN A 463 -6.96 -22.05 -11.23
N GLU A 464 -6.78 -23.25 -11.77
CA GLU A 464 -5.76 -24.21 -11.31
C GLU A 464 -4.33 -23.69 -11.52
N ALA A 465 -4.07 -23.03 -12.66
CA ALA A 465 -2.74 -22.58 -13.02
C ALA A 465 -2.31 -21.25 -12.40
N VAL A 466 -3.26 -20.35 -12.12
CA VAL A 466 -2.94 -18.97 -11.70
C VAL A 466 -3.62 -18.60 -10.38
N GLU A 467 -4.95 -18.78 -10.27
CA GLU A 467 -5.73 -18.32 -9.11
C GLU A 467 -5.32 -19.08 -7.84
N TRP A 468 -5.35 -20.41 -7.85
CA TRP A 468 -5.03 -21.21 -6.67
C TRP A 468 -3.60 -21.02 -6.16
N PRO A 469 -2.55 -20.99 -7.01
CA PRO A 469 -1.20 -20.73 -6.56
C PRO A 469 -1.01 -19.36 -5.89
N LEU A 470 -1.67 -18.33 -6.41
CA LEU A 470 -1.59 -16.98 -5.82
C LEU A 470 -2.39 -16.85 -4.53
N ARG A 471 -3.52 -17.57 -4.43
CA ARG A 471 -4.43 -17.51 -3.28
C ARG A 471 -4.01 -18.42 -2.11
N TYR A 472 -3.37 -19.56 -2.43
CA TYR A 472 -2.97 -20.58 -1.44
C TYR A 472 -1.47 -20.94 -1.52
N PRO A 473 -0.54 -19.99 -1.46
CA PRO A 473 0.90 -20.24 -1.64
C PRO A 473 1.46 -21.23 -0.61
N ASP A 474 1.01 -21.15 0.64
CA ASP A 474 1.45 -22.04 1.73
C ASP A 474 1.08 -23.51 1.49
N LEU A 475 -0.07 -23.77 0.87
CA LEU A 475 -0.52 -25.12 0.54
C LEU A 475 0.38 -25.74 -0.53
N TYR A 476 0.70 -24.96 -1.57
CA TYR A 476 1.61 -25.40 -2.64
C TYR A 476 3.01 -25.68 -2.12
N ALA A 477 3.52 -24.82 -1.23
CA ALA A 477 4.82 -25.03 -0.59
C ALA A 477 4.84 -26.32 0.26
N LYS A 478 3.79 -26.61 1.04
CA LYS A 478 3.69 -27.83 1.85
C LYS A 478 3.58 -29.09 1.02
N LEU A 479 2.90 -29.03 -0.12
CA LEU A 479 2.74 -30.18 -1.03
C LEU A 479 3.95 -30.37 -1.95
N GLY A 480 4.91 -29.44 -1.97
CA GLY A 480 6.07 -29.49 -2.87
C GLY A 480 5.69 -29.36 -4.35
N HIS A 481 4.50 -28.77 -4.64
CA HIS A 481 4.03 -28.58 -6.00
C HIS A 481 4.59 -27.29 -6.59
N THR A 482 5.23 -27.38 -7.76
CA THR A 482 5.79 -26.21 -8.45
C THR A 482 4.69 -25.48 -9.22
N MET A 483 4.57 -24.18 -8.96
CA MET A 483 3.66 -23.32 -9.72
C MET A 483 4.13 -23.14 -11.16
N PRO A 484 3.23 -23.12 -12.16
CA PRO A 484 3.60 -22.70 -13.50
C PRO A 484 4.05 -21.25 -13.50
N LYS A 485 5.17 -20.94 -14.14
CA LYS A 485 5.69 -19.57 -14.25
C LYS A 485 4.92 -18.75 -15.26
N GLY A 486 4.44 -19.40 -16.30
CA GLY A 486 3.71 -18.75 -17.38
C GLY A 486 2.61 -19.60 -17.98
N VAL A 487 1.56 -18.93 -18.44
CA VAL A 487 0.42 -19.49 -19.17
C VAL A 487 0.32 -18.81 -20.53
N LEU A 488 0.34 -19.60 -21.61
CA LEU A 488 0.10 -19.10 -22.95
C LEU A 488 -1.33 -19.39 -23.39
N MET A 489 -2.12 -18.36 -23.62
CA MET A 489 -3.45 -18.47 -24.23
C MET A 489 -3.36 -18.24 -25.72
N HIS A 490 -3.84 -19.19 -26.52
CA HIS A 490 -3.89 -19.02 -27.96
C HIS A 490 -5.27 -19.36 -28.52
N GLY A 491 -5.62 -18.79 -29.67
CA GLY A 491 -6.92 -19.02 -30.30
C GLY A 491 -7.33 -17.87 -31.21
N PRO A 492 -8.46 -17.99 -31.90
CA PRO A 492 -8.94 -16.96 -32.82
C PRO A 492 -9.14 -15.60 -32.17
N SER A 493 -9.08 -14.52 -32.97
CA SER A 493 -9.32 -13.18 -32.49
C SER A 493 -10.75 -13.02 -31.98
N GLY A 494 -10.95 -12.21 -30.93
CA GLY A 494 -12.28 -11.93 -30.38
C GLY A 494 -12.88 -13.03 -29.49
N THR A 495 -12.10 -14.06 -29.11
CA THR A 495 -12.56 -15.13 -28.21
C THR A 495 -12.50 -14.78 -26.73
N GLY A 496 -12.02 -13.59 -26.36
CA GLY A 496 -12.02 -13.08 -24.97
C GLY A 496 -10.73 -13.36 -24.18
N LYS A 497 -9.59 -13.63 -24.82
CA LYS A 497 -8.30 -13.88 -24.14
C LYS A 497 -7.90 -12.78 -23.15
N THR A 498 -7.96 -11.54 -23.55
CA THR A 498 -7.67 -10.37 -22.68
C THR A 498 -8.67 -10.26 -21.52
N LEU A 499 -9.95 -10.60 -21.77
CA LEU A 499 -10.99 -10.60 -20.75
C LEU A 499 -10.75 -11.70 -19.71
N LEU A 500 -10.36 -12.90 -20.16
CA LEU A 500 -9.98 -14.02 -19.27
C LEU A 500 -8.79 -13.65 -18.36
N ALA A 501 -7.75 -13.04 -18.93
CA ALA A 501 -6.59 -12.61 -18.14
C ALA A 501 -6.98 -11.59 -17.06
N LYS A 502 -7.84 -10.63 -17.38
CA LYS A 502 -8.37 -9.65 -16.43
C LYS A 502 -9.21 -10.30 -15.34
N ALA A 503 -10.06 -11.26 -15.70
CA ALA A 503 -10.88 -11.99 -14.73
C ALA A 503 -10.03 -12.81 -13.74
N VAL A 504 -8.99 -13.50 -14.23
CA VAL A 504 -8.05 -14.23 -13.38
C VAL A 504 -7.40 -13.29 -12.35
N ALA A 505 -6.96 -12.10 -12.77
CA ALA A 505 -6.34 -11.13 -11.87
C ALA A 505 -7.33 -10.62 -10.82
N THR A 506 -8.58 -10.34 -11.21
CA THR A 506 -9.65 -9.92 -10.30
C THR A 506 -9.91 -10.97 -9.23
N GLU A 507 -10.15 -12.21 -9.64
CA GLU A 507 -10.51 -13.30 -8.73
C GLU A 507 -9.34 -13.78 -7.84
N SER A 508 -8.10 -13.63 -8.31
CA SER A 508 -6.91 -13.92 -7.52
C SER A 508 -6.49 -12.77 -6.59
N GLU A 509 -7.24 -11.66 -6.58
CA GLU A 509 -6.89 -10.43 -5.83
C GLU A 509 -5.46 -9.94 -6.15
N ALA A 510 -4.97 -10.17 -7.37
CA ALA A 510 -3.64 -9.83 -7.81
C ALA A 510 -3.61 -8.52 -8.62
N ASN A 511 -2.52 -7.79 -8.51
CA ASN A 511 -2.25 -6.65 -9.37
C ASN A 511 -2.09 -7.11 -10.83
N PHE A 512 -2.50 -6.28 -11.79
CA PHE A 512 -2.48 -6.60 -13.20
C PHE A 512 -1.66 -5.61 -14.00
N ILE A 513 -0.63 -6.09 -14.69
CA ILE A 513 0.21 -5.29 -15.60
C ILE A 513 -0.09 -5.73 -17.02
N SER A 514 -0.75 -4.88 -17.81
CA SER A 514 -1.01 -5.13 -19.22
C SER A 514 0.10 -4.55 -20.10
N VAL A 515 0.64 -5.38 -20.97
CA VAL A 515 1.71 -5.02 -21.90
C VAL A 515 1.25 -5.39 -23.31
N ARG A 516 1.11 -4.39 -24.17
CA ARG A 516 0.82 -4.63 -25.58
C ARG A 516 2.11 -4.71 -26.39
N GLY A 517 2.25 -5.76 -27.19
CA GLY A 517 3.43 -6.01 -27.98
C GLY A 517 3.94 -4.83 -28.80
N PRO A 518 3.09 -4.21 -29.64
CA PRO A 518 3.49 -3.05 -30.47
C PRO A 518 3.92 -1.83 -29.67
N GLU A 519 3.33 -1.57 -28.50
CA GLU A 519 3.67 -0.44 -27.65
C GLU A 519 5.08 -0.56 -27.06
N LEU A 520 5.50 -1.80 -26.78
CA LEU A 520 6.83 -2.09 -26.23
C LEU A 520 7.91 -1.85 -27.26
N LEU A 521 7.64 -2.13 -28.54
CA LEU A 521 8.57 -1.89 -29.64
C LEU A 521 8.61 -0.41 -30.08
N SER A 522 7.47 0.30 -30.07
CA SER A 522 7.37 1.68 -30.58
C SER A 522 7.85 2.76 -29.59
N LYS A 523 7.60 2.55 -28.30
CA LYS A 523 7.93 3.53 -27.23
C LYS A 523 9.39 3.48 -26.79
N TRP A 524 10.13 2.41 -27.13
CA TRP A 524 11.43 2.07 -26.60
C TRP A 524 12.45 1.69 -27.69
N VAL A 525 12.42 2.36 -28.83
CA VAL A 525 13.45 2.19 -29.87
C VAL A 525 14.82 2.48 -29.27
N GLY A 526 15.63 1.43 -29.06
CA GLY A 526 16.93 1.46 -28.38
C GLY A 526 16.93 1.08 -26.89
N GLU A 527 15.75 0.98 -26.21
CA GLU A 527 15.65 0.65 -24.79
C GLU A 527 14.65 -0.51 -24.45
N SER A 528 14.22 -1.26 -25.46
CA SER A 528 13.18 -2.32 -25.30
C SER A 528 13.57 -3.38 -24.27
N GLU A 529 14.84 -3.75 -24.15
CA GLU A 529 15.36 -4.66 -23.11
C GLU A 529 15.22 -4.08 -21.70
N ARG A 530 15.45 -2.77 -21.57
CA ARG A 530 15.30 -2.05 -20.30
C ARG A 530 13.84 -1.98 -19.88
N GLY A 531 12.92 -1.83 -20.85
CA GLY A 531 11.47 -1.87 -20.65
C GLY A 531 11.00 -3.21 -20.06
N ILE A 532 11.45 -4.33 -20.61
CA ILE A 532 11.12 -5.67 -20.09
C ILE A 532 11.63 -5.83 -18.64
N ARG A 533 12.89 -5.51 -18.38
CA ARG A 533 13.45 -5.57 -17.02
C ARG A 533 12.65 -4.73 -16.04
N GLU A 534 12.22 -3.55 -16.44
CA GLU A 534 11.42 -2.64 -15.61
C GLU A 534 10.04 -3.22 -15.32
N ILE A 535 9.34 -3.81 -16.30
CA ILE A 535 8.04 -4.48 -16.12
C ILE A 535 8.17 -5.61 -15.09
N PHE A 536 9.15 -6.50 -15.23
CA PHE A 536 9.33 -7.61 -14.29
C PHE A 536 9.79 -7.15 -12.91
N ARG A 537 10.62 -6.12 -12.83
CA ARG A 537 11.00 -5.50 -11.55
C ARG A 537 9.76 -4.98 -10.81
N ARG A 538 8.89 -4.28 -11.51
CA ARG A 538 7.64 -3.74 -10.95
C ARG A 538 6.64 -4.83 -10.60
N ALA A 539 6.53 -5.87 -11.41
CA ALA A 539 5.70 -7.02 -11.09
C ALA A 539 6.12 -7.67 -9.77
N ARG A 540 7.43 -7.82 -9.55
CA ARG A 540 7.96 -8.33 -8.27
C ARG A 540 7.66 -7.39 -7.09
N GLN A 541 7.73 -6.08 -7.30
CA GLN A 541 7.41 -5.09 -6.25
C GLN A 541 5.92 -5.02 -5.93
N ALA A 542 5.07 -5.29 -6.91
CA ALA A 542 3.62 -5.29 -6.79
C ALA A 542 3.02 -6.70 -6.56
N ALA A 543 3.83 -7.68 -6.17
CA ALA A 543 3.34 -9.04 -5.92
C ALA A 543 2.30 -9.06 -4.76
N PRO A 544 1.21 -9.86 -4.85
CA PRO A 544 0.89 -10.77 -5.96
C PRO A 544 0.49 -10.04 -7.23
N CYS A 545 1.05 -10.45 -8.38
CA CYS A 545 0.88 -9.74 -9.65
C CYS A 545 0.78 -10.68 -10.86
N VAL A 546 -0.14 -10.37 -11.76
CA VAL A 546 -0.27 -11.00 -13.08
C VAL A 546 0.29 -10.05 -14.14
N VAL A 547 1.33 -10.48 -14.85
CA VAL A 547 1.85 -9.76 -16.03
C VAL A 547 1.23 -10.34 -17.27
N PHE A 548 0.48 -9.54 -18.00
CA PHE A 548 -0.22 -9.95 -19.21
C PHE A 548 0.42 -9.36 -20.47
N PHE A 549 0.92 -10.22 -21.34
CA PHE A 549 1.43 -9.84 -22.65
C PHE A 549 0.35 -10.11 -23.72
N ASP A 550 -0.24 -9.05 -24.25
CA ASP A 550 -1.15 -9.20 -25.40
C ASP A 550 -0.37 -9.12 -26.71
N GLU A 551 -0.80 -9.92 -27.70
CA GLU A 551 -0.12 -10.03 -29.00
C GLU A 551 1.38 -10.34 -28.86
N ILE A 552 1.74 -11.36 -28.06
CA ILE A 552 3.14 -11.74 -27.79
C ILE A 552 3.90 -12.12 -29.05
N ASP A 553 3.21 -12.55 -30.10
CA ASP A 553 3.77 -12.85 -31.42
C ASP A 553 4.44 -11.63 -32.07
N SER A 554 4.04 -10.41 -31.71
CA SER A 554 4.68 -9.17 -32.14
C SER A 554 6.03 -8.92 -31.45
N ILE A 555 6.20 -9.37 -30.18
CA ILE A 555 7.40 -9.18 -29.37
C ILE A 555 8.40 -10.31 -29.60
N ALA A 556 7.90 -11.53 -29.74
CA ALA A 556 8.70 -12.74 -29.78
C ALA A 556 8.38 -13.64 -31.00
N PRO A 557 8.58 -13.13 -32.23
CA PRO A 557 8.37 -13.90 -33.44
C PRO A 557 9.43 -14.98 -33.61
N THR A 558 9.10 -16.03 -34.37
CA THR A 558 10.02 -17.09 -34.77
C THR A 558 11.24 -16.52 -35.50
N ARG A 559 12.43 -16.99 -35.16
CA ARG A 559 13.69 -16.49 -35.70
C ARG A 559 13.71 -16.56 -37.24
N GLY A 560 14.06 -15.44 -37.87
CA GLY A 560 14.22 -15.34 -39.34
C GLY A 560 13.02 -14.75 -40.10
N MET A 561 11.93 -14.37 -39.46
CA MET A 561 10.73 -13.79 -40.11
C MET A 561 10.57 -12.27 -39.95
N GLY A 562 11.43 -11.54 -39.26
CA GLY A 562 11.29 -10.10 -39.02
C GLY A 562 12.38 -9.26 -39.64
N GLY A 563 11.98 -8.10 -40.22
CA GLY A 563 12.89 -7.16 -40.92
C GLY A 563 13.92 -6.41 -40.06
N ASP A 564 13.76 -6.38 -38.70
CA ASP A 564 14.71 -5.80 -37.71
C ASP A 564 15.12 -6.89 -36.69
N SER A 565 15.81 -7.92 -37.18
CA SER A 565 16.08 -9.16 -36.42
C SER A 565 16.89 -8.95 -35.13
N MET A 566 17.82 -7.98 -35.08
CA MET A 566 18.69 -7.79 -33.91
C MET A 566 17.99 -7.22 -32.67
N VAL A 567 17.04 -6.30 -32.83
CA VAL A 567 16.32 -5.71 -31.69
C VAL A 567 15.35 -6.72 -31.10
N THR A 568 14.61 -7.40 -31.95
CA THR A 568 13.63 -8.42 -31.55
C THR A 568 14.32 -9.61 -30.85
N GLU A 569 15.46 -10.08 -31.35
CA GLU A 569 16.21 -11.17 -30.70
C GLU A 569 16.71 -10.80 -29.31
N ARG A 570 17.12 -9.55 -29.08
CA ARG A 570 17.54 -9.07 -27.76
C ARG A 570 16.36 -9.00 -26.80
N VAL A 571 15.20 -8.50 -27.27
CA VAL A 571 13.95 -8.45 -26.51
C VAL A 571 13.53 -9.85 -26.07
N VAL A 572 13.55 -10.82 -26.99
CA VAL A 572 13.25 -12.23 -26.70
C VAL A 572 14.24 -12.80 -25.68
N SER A 573 15.53 -12.56 -25.87
CA SER A 573 16.58 -13.03 -24.93
C SER A 573 16.39 -12.45 -23.53
N GLN A 574 16.02 -11.16 -23.42
CA GLN A 574 15.74 -10.54 -22.13
C GLN A 574 14.47 -11.12 -21.50
N LEU A 575 13.40 -11.33 -22.27
CA LEU A 575 12.17 -11.96 -21.79
C LEU A 575 12.42 -13.37 -21.26
N LEU A 576 13.21 -14.16 -21.97
CA LEU A 576 13.63 -15.50 -21.53
C LEU A 576 14.41 -15.43 -20.21
N THR A 577 15.34 -14.49 -20.08
CA THR A 577 16.14 -14.29 -18.85
C THR A 577 15.25 -13.91 -17.66
N GLU A 578 14.26 -13.02 -17.86
CA GLU A 578 13.35 -12.63 -16.79
C GLU A 578 12.40 -13.78 -16.38
N LEU A 579 11.89 -14.57 -17.35
CA LEU A 579 11.09 -15.77 -17.07
C LEU A 579 11.88 -16.83 -16.30
N ASP A 580 13.13 -17.09 -16.72
CA ASP A 580 14.01 -18.03 -16.02
C ASP A 580 14.35 -17.54 -14.59
N GLY A 581 14.43 -16.20 -14.39
CA GLY A 581 14.69 -15.55 -13.11
C GLY A 581 13.49 -15.48 -12.15
N ILE A 582 12.28 -15.84 -12.60
CA ILE A 582 11.10 -15.91 -11.72
C ILE A 582 11.26 -17.14 -10.80
N GLN A 583 11.37 -16.91 -9.51
CA GLN A 583 11.26 -17.98 -8.52
C GLN A 583 9.81 -18.43 -8.39
N SER A 584 9.58 -19.73 -8.27
CA SER A 584 8.23 -20.34 -8.22
C SER A 584 7.34 -19.88 -7.03
N LEU A 585 7.87 -19.09 -6.09
CA LEU A 585 7.16 -18.55 -4.93
C LEU A 585 7.15 -17.01 -4.87
N SER A 586 7.52 -16.34 -5.97
CA SER A 586 7.63 -14.86 -5.98
C SER A 586 6.30 -14.13 -6.07
N GLY A 587 5.16 -14.83 -6.16
CA GLY A 587 3.84 -14.22 -6.30
C GLY A 587 3.62 -13.50 -7.65
N VAL A 588 4.44 -13.79 -8.67
CA VAL A 588 4.30 -13.23 -10.02
C VAL A 588 4.03 -14.36 -11.01
N VAL A 589 2.95 -14.23 -11.78
CA VAL A 589 2.58 -15.15 -12.86
C VAL A 589 2.50 -14.38 -14.18
N VAL A 590 3.05 -14.96 -15.24
CA VAL A 590 3.01 -14.35 -16.56
C VAL A 590 1.93 -15.03 -17.41
N ILE A 591 1.03 -14.24 -17.98
CA ILE A 591 0.03 -14.71 -18.94
C ILE A 591 0.34 -14.06 -20.28
N ALA A 592 0.42 -14.84 -21.34
CA ALA A 592 0.58 -14.31 -22.69
C ALA A 592 -0.60 -14.70 -23.56
N ALA A 593 -0.99 -13.82 -24.47
CA ALA A 593 -2.05 -14.08 -25.44
C ALA A 593 -1.53 -13.90 -26.87
N THR A 594 -1.93 -14.80 -27.76
CA THR A 594 -1.65 -14.70 -29.19
C THR A 594 -2.81 -15.20 -30.05
N ASN A 595 -2.95 -14.64 -31.23
CA ASN A 595 -3.82 -15.16 -32.26
C ASN A 595 -3.09 -16.14 -33.21
N ARG A 596 -1.74 -16.19 -33.14
CA ARG A 596 -0.88 -16.94 -34.06
C ARG A 596 0.22 -17.69 -33.29
N ALA A 597 -0.17 -18.82 -32.69
CA ALA A 597 0.76 -19.65 -31.91
C ALA A 597 1.92 -20.20 -32.74
N ASP A 598 1.73 -20.34 -34.07
CA ASP A 598 2.73 -20.75 -35.05
C ASP A 598 3.89 -19.75 -35.21
N MET A 599 3.68 -18.51 -34.83
CA MET A 599 4.65 -17.42 -34.98
C MET A 599 5.55 -17.20 -33.77
N ILE A 600 5.28 -17.86 -32.64
CA ILE A 600 6.04 -17.67 -31.39
C ILE A 600 7.36 -18.42 -31.42
N ASP A 601 8.44 -17.81 -30.89
CA ASP A 601 9.74 -18.49 -30.72
C ASP A 601 9.58 -19.75 -29.83
N PRO A 602 9.93 -20.95 -30.35
CA PRO A 602 9.82 -22.21 -29.62
C PRO A 602 10.59 -22.23 -28.27
N ALA A 603 11.56 -21.34 -28.09
CA ALA A 603 12.28 -21.21 -26.83
C ALA A 603 11.38 -20.78 -25.65
N LEU A 604 10.32 -20.03 -25.91
CA LEU A 604 9.35 -19.61 -24.89
C LEU A 604 8.46 -20.77 -24.42
N LEU A 605 8.24 -21.78 -25.26
CA LEU A 605 7.38 -22.93 -24.99
C LEU A 605 8.08 -24.07 -24.22
N ARG A 606 9.35 -23.87 -23.85
CA ARG A 606 10.09 -24.86 -23.07
C ARG A 606 9.63 -24.86 -21.61
N PRO A 607 9.67 -26.04 -20.92
CA PRO A 607 9.38 -26.15 -19.51
C PRO A 607 10.19 -25.15 -18.67
N GLY A 608 9.56 -24.55 -17.67
CA GLY A 608 10.12 -23.49 -16.82
C GLY A 608 9.85 -22.07 -17.30
N ARG A 609 9.07 -21.89 -18.40
CA ARG A 609 8.70 -20.60 -19.00
C ARG A 609 7.18 -20.52 -19.17
N PHE A 610 6.64 -20.78 -20.37
CA PHE A 610 5.21 -20.99 -20.54
C PHE A 610 4.87 -22.48 -20.39
N ASP A 611 4.71 -22.87 -19.12
CA ASP A 611 4.50 -24.28 -18.74
C ASP A 611 3.10 -24.80 -19.13
N LYS A 612 2.14 -23.90 -19.18
CA LYS A 612 0.74 -24.24 -19.52
C LYS A 612 0.31 -23.53 -20.80
N ILE A 613 -0.18 -24.30 -21.73
CA ILE A 613 -0.73 -23.79 -22.99
C ILE A 613 -2.24 -24.06 -22.99
N VAL A 614 -3.04 -22.98 -23.14
CA VAL A 614 -4.50 -23.02 -23.07
C VAL A 614 -5.10 -22.58 -24.42
N PHE A 615 -5.90 -23.42 -25.02
CA PHE A 615 -6.61 -23.10 -26.27
C PHE A 615 -7.95 -22.46 -25.99
N VAL A 616 -8.14 -21.21 -26.41
CA VAL A 616 -9.41 -20.48 -26.27
C VAL A 616 -10.20 -20.61 -27.57
N GLN A 617 -11.14 -21.53 -27.55
CA GLN A 617 -11.97 -21.88 -28.70
C GLN A 617 -13.07 -20.84 -29.01
N MET A 618 -13.65 -20.90 -30.21
CA MET A 618 -14.81 -20.10 -30.54
C MET A 618 -16.02 -20.54 -29.67
N PRO A 619 -16.90 -19.59 -29.28
CA PRO A 619 -18.02 -19.89 -28.41
C PRO A 619 -19.02 -20.80 -29.14
N ASP A 620 -19.46 -21.86 -28.47
CA ASP A 620 -20.57 -22.73 -28.92
C ASP A 620 -21.91 -21.99 -28.75
N LYS A 621 -23.01 -22.63 -29.14
CA LYS A 621 -24.36 -22.03 -29.07
C LYS A 621 -24.70 -21.59 -27.65
N ALA A 622 -24.42 -22.43 -26.65
CA ALA A 622 -24.73 -22.15 -25.27
C ALA A 622 -23.89 -20.97 -24.72
N ALA A 623 -22.60 -20.91 -25.09
CA ALA A 623 -21.73 -19.80 -24.73
C ALA A 623 -22.20 -18.49 -25.41
N ARG A 624 -22.59 -18.51 -26.68
CA ARG A 624 -23.13 -17.32 -27.37
C ARG A 624 -24.41 -16.82 -26.70
N GLN A 625 -25.33 -17.72 -26.34
CA GLN A 625 -26.50 -17.35 -25.56
C GLN A 625 -26.12 -16.66 -24.26
N ARG A 626 -25.19 -17.25 -23.50
CA ARG A 626 -24.75 -16.70 -22.23
C ARG A 626 -24.08 -15.33 -22.40
N ILE A 627 -23.25 -15.13 -23.42
CA ILE A 627 -22.67 -13.83 -23.78
C ILE A 627 -23.76 -12.79 -24.04
N LEU A 628 -24.79 -13.14 -24.82
CA LEU A 628 -25.92 -12.25 -25.10
C LEU A 628 -26.66 -11.88 -23.80
N GLU A 629 -26.96 -12.84 -22.95
CA GLU A 629 -27.60 -12.61 -21.63
C GLU A 629 -26.81 -11.64 -20.77
N ILE A 630 -25.49 -11.82 -20.69
CA ILE A 630 -24.59 -10.93 -19.90
C ILE A 630 -24.64 -9.50 -20.46
N HIS A 631 -24.49 -9.34 -21.76
CA HIS A 631 -24.51 -8.02 -22.39
C HIS A 631 -25.90 -7.37 -22.46
N ALA A 632 -26.98 -8.15 -22.25
CA ALA A 632 -28.35 -7.67 -22.21
C ALA A 632 -28.86 -7.30 -20.81
N LYS A 633 -28.17 -7.71 -19.75
CA LYS A 633 -28.61 -7.64 -18.34
C LYS A 633 -29.12 -6.26 -17.93
N ASP A 634 -28.42 -5.20 -18.34
CA ASP A 634 -28.72 -3.81 -17.94
C ASP A 634 -29.42 -3.00 -19.06
N LYS A 635 -29.98 -3.69 -20.06
CA LYS A 635 -30.60 -3.04 -21.21
C LYS A 635 -32.12 -3.30 -21.24
N PRO A 636 -32.94 -2.35 -21.68
CA PRO A 636 -34.40 -2.49 -21.72
C PRO A 636 -34.83 -3.47 -22.82
N MET A 637 -34.91 -4.76 -22.49
CA MET A 637 -35.35 -5.82 -23.43
C MET A 637 -36.84 -5.92 -23.50
N GLY A 638 -37.34 -6.16 -24.74
CA GLY A 638 -38.74 -6.52 -24.96
C GLY A 638 -39.02 -7.98 -24.58
N PRO A 639 -40.27 -8.32 -24.20
CA PRO A 639 -40.64 -9.67 -23.78
C PRO A 639 -40.53 -10.73 -24.90
N GLU A 640 -40.41 -10.30 -26.14
CA GLU A 640 -40.33 -11.18 -27.34
C GLU A 640 -38.87 -11.59 -27.67
N VAL A 641 -37.88 -11.10 -26.93
CA VAL A 641 -36.47 -11.39 -27.24
C VAL A 641 -36.11 -12.78 -26.74
N ASP A 642 -35.83 -13.68 -27.70
CA ASP A 642 -35.39 -15.03 -27.45
C ASP A 642 -33.89 -15.19 -27.77
N PHE A 643 -33.06 -15.19 -26.75
CA PHE A 643 -31.60 -15.31 -26.91
C PHE A 643 -31.16 -16.66 -27.48
N VAL A 644 -31.97 -17.72 -27.38
CA VAL A 644 -31.68 -19.02 -27.99
C VAL A 644 -31.73 -18.89 -29.51
N LYS A 645 -32.76 -18.20 -30.03
CA LYS A 645 -32.86 -17.93 -31.48
C LYS A 645 -31.75 -17.00 -31.95
N VAL A 646 -31.43 -15.97 -31.21
CA VAL A 646 -30.31 -15.09 -31.57
C VAL A 646 -28.99 -15.88 -31.59
N ALA A 647 -28.77 -16.79 -30.64
CA ALA A 647 -27.60 -17.67 -30.64
C ALA A 647 -27.53 -18.63 -31.82
N GLU A 648 -28.68 -19.07 -32.36
CA GLU A 648 -28.76 -19.89 -33.58
C GLU A 648 -28.31 -19.12 -34.81
N ILE A 649 -28.87 -17.93 -35.04
CA ILE A 649 -28.54 -17.10 -36.23
C ILE A 649 -27.13 -16.51 -36.20
N THR A 650 -26.45 -16.54 -35.05
CA THR A 650 -25.05 -16.06 -34.84
C THR A 650 -24.04 -17.21 -34.91
N GLU A 651 -24.32 -18.33 -35.54
CA GLU A 651 -23.38 -19.44 -35.73
C GLU A 651 -22.06 -18.94 -36.36
N GLY A 652 -20.93 -19.38 -35.81
CA GLY A 652 -19.59 -18.97 -36.22
C GLY A 652 -19.17 -17.56 -35.80
N PHE A 653 -19.94 -16.88 -34.93
CA PHE A 653 -19.52 -15.57 -34.36
C PHE A 653 -18.58 -15.77 -33.19
N SER A 654 -17.58 -14.88 -33.09
CA SER A 654 -16.72 -14.80 -31.91
C SER A 654 -17.45 -14.15 -30.73
N GLY A 655 -16.82 -14.15 -29.54
CA GLY A 655 -17.36 -13.45 -28.39
C GLY A 655 -17.51 -11.94 -28.64
N ALA A 656 -16.54 -11.33 -29.32
CA ALA A 656 -16.57 -9.92 -29.70
C ALA A 656 -17.71 -9.62 -30.72
N ASP A 657 -17.90 -10.49 -31.72
CA ASP A 657 -18.99 -10.31 -32.66
C ASP A 657 -20.35 -10.42 -31.95
N THR A 658 -20.48 -11.38 -31.03
CA THR A 658 -21.73 -11.61 -30.28
C THR A 658 -22.05 -10.40 -29.36
N SER A 659 -21.05 -9.83 -28.74
CA SER A 659 -21.19 -8.58 -27.97
C SER A 659 -21.57 -7.40 -28.88
N ALA A 660 -20.95 -7.31 -30.06
CA ALA A 660 -21.25 -6.28 -31.05
C ALA A 660 -22.70 -6.36 -31.52
N VAL A 661 -23.28 -7.58 -31.69
CA VAL A 661 -24.72 -7.77 -32.01
C VAL A 661 -25.59 -7.10 -30.95
N ALA A 662 -25.33 -7.35 -29.66
CA ALA A 662 -26.12 -6.78 -28.58
C ALA A 662 -26.04 -5.24 -28.56
N ASN A 663 -24.85 -4.69 -28.80
CA ASN A 663 -24.63 -3.24 -28.82
C ASN A 663 -25.26 -2.59 -30.08
N THR A 664 -25.15 -3.24 -31.24
CA THR A 664 -25.75 -2.75 -32.49
C THR A 664 -27.29 -2.77 -32.42
N ALA A 665 -27.89 -3.80 -31.80
CA ALA A 665 -29.33 -3.86 -31.56
C ALA A 665 -29.83 -2.67 -30.73
N VAL A 666 -29.10 -2.28 -29.68
CA VAL A 666 -29.42 -1.08 -28.89
C VAL A 666 -29.24 0.20 -29.70
N SER A 667 -28.19 0.29 -30.52
CA SER A 667 -27.97 1.46 -31.40
C SER A 667 -29.09 1.64 -32.41
N LEU A 668 -29.64 0.55 -32.93
CA LEU A 668 -30.78 0.60 -33.84
C LEU A 668 -32.03 1.15 -33.14
N VAL A 669 -32.31 0.71 -31.92
CA VAL A 669 -33.41 1.27 -31.12
C VAL A 669 -33.19 2.76 -30.88
N LEU A 670 -31.96 3.15 -30.55
CA LEU A 670 -31.64 4.55 -30.31
C LEU A 670 -31.89 5.40 -31.58
N HIS A 671 -31.50 4.92 -32.75
CA HIS A 671 -31.77 5.60 -34.01
C HIS A 671 -33.27 5.70 -34.34
N GLU A 672 -34.03 4.64 -34.15
CA GLU A 672 -35.49 4.68 -34.34
C GLU A 672 -36.16 5.65 -33.36
N TYR A 673 -35.69 5.65 -32.11
CA TYR A 673 -36.22 6.48 -31.05
C TYR A 673 -35.93 7.98 -31.27
N LEU A 674 -34.69 8.35 -31.62
CA LEU A 674 -34.32 9.72 -31.95
C LEU A 674 -34.95 10.25 -33.23
N ALA A 675 -35.29 9.37 -34.19
CA ALA A 675 -36.06 9.75 -35.37
C ALA A 675 -37.54 10.07 -34.99
N LYS A 676 -38.05 9.43 -33.93
CA LYS A 676 -39.43 9.65 -33.45
C LYS A 676 -39.52 10.88 -32.53
N TYR A 677 -38.48 11.15 -31.73
CA TYR A 677 -38.42 12.24 -30.76
C TYR A 677 -37.14 13.07 -30.96
N PRO A 678 -37.16 14.07 -31.89
CA PRO A 678 -35.97 14.80 -32.29
C PRO A 678 -35.44 15.80 -31.26
N THR A 679 -36.21 16.14 -30.21
CA THR A 679 -35.80 17.08 -29.18
C THR A 679 -35.34 16.36 -27.89
N PRO A 680 -34.25 16.80 -27.24
CA PRO A 680 -33.74 16.16 -26.02
C PRO A 680 -34.78 16.08 -24.89
N GLU A 681 -35.68 17.07 -24.78
CA GLU A 681 -36.71 17.13 -23.73
C GLU A 681 -37.80 16.10 -23.95
N GLU A 682 -38.26 15.90 -25.21
CA GLU A 682 -39.23 14.86 -25.59
C GLU A 682 -38.63 13.47 -25.44
N ALA A 683 -37.39 13.30 -25.88
CA ALA A 683 -36.65 12.04 -25.71
C ALA A 683 -36.54 11.64 -24.24
N ALA A 684 -36.24 12.57 -23.33
CA ALA A 684 -36.14 12.28 -21.91
C ALA A 684 -37.49 11.86 -21.28
N LYS A 685 -38.60 12.48 -21.68
CA LYS A 685 -39.95 12.16 -21.16
C LYS A 685 -40.42 10.75 -21.52
N HIS A 686 -40.06 10.25 -22.69
CA HIS A 686 -40.52 8.97 -23.23
C HIS A 686 -39.45 7.87 -23.16
N ALA A 687 -38.31 8.09 -22.47
CA ALA A 687 -37.17 7.15 -22.42
C ALA A 687 -37.57 5.72 -21.99
N SER A 688 -38.61 5.58 -21.16
CA SER A 688 -39.14 4.29 -20.70
C SER A 688 -39.84 3.46 -21.78
N GLU A 689 -40.16 4.06 -22.93
CA GLU A 689 -40.81 3.36 -24.06
C GLU A 689 -39.79 2.65 -24.97
N ALA A 690 -38.51 3.03 -24.93
CA ALA A 690 -37.47 2.45 -25.74
C ALA A 690 -37.16 1.02 -25.27
N ARG A 691 -37.50 0.03 -26.09
CA ARG A 691 -37.23 -1.40 -25.83
C ARG A 691 -36.59 -2.07 -27.03
N VAL A 692 -35.59 -2.91 -26.74
CA VAL A 692 -34.92 -3.73 -27.77
C VAL A 692 -35.79 -4.93 -28.08
N MET A 693 -36.24 -5.05 -29.34
CA MET A 693 -37.08 -6.14 -29.84
C MET A 693 -36.29 -7.13 -30.68
N MET A 694 -36.82 -8.31 -30.92
CA MET A 694 -36.18 -9.38 -31.72
C MET A 694 -35.76 -8.90 -33.12
N ARG A 695 -36.56 -8.07 -33.80
CA ARG A 695 -36.24 -7.47 -35.11
C ARG A 695 -34.90 -6.69 -35.11
N HIS A 696 -34.59 -6.00 -34.01
CA HIS A 696 -33.32 -5.23 -33.90
C HIS A 696 -32.12 -6.16 -33.81
N PHE A 697 -32.26 -7.31 -33.16
CA PHE A 697 -31.22 -8.34 -33.13
C PHE A 697 -31.03 -8.98 -34.52
N GLU A 698 -32.10 -9.30 -35.23
CA GLU A 698 -32.03 -9.85 -36.59
C GLU A 698 -31.34 -8.88 -37.56
N GLU A 699 -31.69 -7.60 -37.48
CA GLU A 699 -31.05 -6.56 -38.30
C GLU A 699 -29.59 -6.35 -37.92
N ALA A 700 -29.26 -6.34 -36.60
CA ALA A 700 -27.89 -6.24 -36.10
C ALA A 700 -27.03 -7.41 -36.60
N VAL A 701 -27.54 -8.65 -36.54
CA VAL A 701 -26.85 -9.84 -37.07
C VAL A 701 -26.58 -9.68 -38.56
N ARG A 702 -27.58 -9.21 -39.34
CA ARG A 702 -27.43 -8.98 -40.78
C ARG A 702 -26.31 -7.96 -41.07
N LYS A 703 -26.30 -6.83 -40.36
CA LYS A 703 -25.27 -5.80 -40.52
C LYS A 703 -23.85 -6.33 -40.20
N ILE A 704 -23.69 -7.08 -39.12
CA ILE A 704 -22.40 -7.65 -38.74
C ILE A 704 -21.95 -8.75 -39.72
N LYS A 705 -22.87 -9.60 -40.21
CA LYS A 705 -22.54 -10.60 -41.26
C LYS A 705 -22.02 -9.92 -42.53
N THR A 706 -22.68 -8.88 -43.00
CA THR A 706 -22.24 -8.13 -44.17
C THR A 706 -20.86 -7.48 -43.98
N GLN A 707 -20.57 -6.98 -42.78
CA GLN A 707 -19.24 -6.41 -42.45
C GLN A 707 -18.15 -7.49 -42.42
N ARG A 708 -18.47 -8.73 -42.03
CA ARG A 708 -17.50 -9.85 -42.01
C ARG A 708 -17.21 -10.37 -43.43
N GLU A 709 -18.24 -10.49 -44.27
CA GLU A 709 -18.08 -10.95 -45.64
C GLU A 709 -17.31 -10.00 -46.55
N GLY A 710 -17.25 -8.70 -46.17
CA GLY A 710 -16.42 -7.68 -46.84
C GLY A 710 -14.94 -7.73 -46.46
N LYS A 711 -14.48 -8.57 -45.51
CA LYS A 711 -13.08 -8.78 -45.16
C LYS A 711 -12.55 -10.08 -45.76
N PRO A 712 -11.34 -10.13 -46.38
CA PRO A 712 -10.77 -11.36 -46.91
C PRO A 712 -10.61 -12.40 -45.76
N ALA A 713 -11.12 -13.61 -46.01
CA ALA A 713 -11.05 -14.71 -45.03
C ALA A 713 -9.60 -15.07 -44.71
N GLU A 714 -9.20 -14.95 -43.44
CA GLU A 714 -7.99 -15.59 -42.95
C GLU A 714 -8.13 -17.10 -43.06
N LYS A 715 -7.29 -17.72 -43.89
CA LYS A 715 -7.28 -19.19 -44.11
C LYS A 715 -6.93 -19.86 -42.77
N ALA A 716 -7.85 -20.66 -42.25
CA ALA A 716 -7.58 -21.55 -41.14
C ALA A 716 -6.50 -22.56 -41.53
N VAL A 717 -5.37 -22.52 -40.88
CA VAL A 717 -4.29 -23.50 -41.03
C VAL A 717 -4.61 -24.68 -40.13
N PRO A 718 -4.61 -25.94 -40.63
CA PRO A 718 -4.93 -27.10 -39.81
C PRO A 718 -3.75 -27.37 -38.84
N TYR A 719 -4.06 -27.43 -37.56
CA TYR A 719 -3.09 -27.71 -36.48
C TYR A 719 -2.81 -29.21 -36.37
N TYR A 720 -1.54 -29.53 -36.22
CA TYR A 720 -1.03 -30.85 -35.97
C TYR A 720 -1.57 -31.48 -34.67
N ARG A 721 -1.76 -32.79 -34.74
CA ARG A 721 -2.03 -33.70 -33.62
C ARG A 721 -0.83 -33.87 -32.74
#